data_593acf8fcbf175f7c866d0bd59841e0f
#
_entry.id   593acf8fcbf175f7c866d0bd59841e0f
#
_cell.length_a   1.000
_cell.length_b   1.000
_cell.length_c   1.000
_cell.angle_alpha   90.00
_cell.angle_beta   90.00
_cell.angle_gamma   90.00
#
_symmetry.space_group_name_H-M   'P 1'
#
loop_
_entity.id
_entity.type
_entity.pdbx_description
1 polymer ?
#
loop_
_entity_poly.entity_id
_entity_poly.type
_entity_poly.pdbx_seq_one_letter_code
_entity_poly.pdbx_strand_id
1 'polypeptide(L)'
;MDFKLTSKYKPTGDQPEAIKELTEGLKRGDKSQVLLGVTGSGKTFTMANVIANVNKPTLILSHNKTLAAQLFEEMKDFFPQNAVEYYVSYYDYYQPEAYMPSTDTYIEKDLAINDEINKLRLSAVSALLSGRKDVIVVSSVSCIYGMGGPVAMRNNVIKIKKGEILDRNIFLRRLVDALYVRNDIDLQRGNFRVKGDTVDIAMAYSDNILRVTWWDDEIDAIEEVDSISYHRLGTFDEYEIYPANLFVTSKEQTEIAIRQIQDDLVKQIDFFNESGDSIKAQRIKERVEYDIEMMKELGHCSGIENYSRYFDGREAGQRPYCLLDFFPKDNLIIIDESHVSVPQISAMYGGDRARKRNLVEFGFRLPAAFDNRPLKFEEFHNLIHQVIYVSATPANFELKESEGVIVEQVIRPTGLLDPEIEVRPSTNQIDDLMEEILKRAEKHERILVTTLTKRMAEELTEYLLNHDIKAAYIHSNVVNLDRIKIINDLRSGVYDVLVGVNLLREGLDLPEVSLVAILDADKEGFLRSHRSLTQTAGRAARNVNGKVIMYADSITESMQKTIDETLRRREKQLEYNAQHHITPTQIKRSIKEILPTKNISMGTNIANEKMKLQKYDIPSEELPMVADPIIMKMTKVQLEKSIQNTTALMKEAAKNLDFLQAAQYRDEILRLQAELEQK
;
A
#
# COMPACT_ATOMS: atom_id res chain seq x y z
N MET A 1 -18.13 21.38 9.68
CA MET A 1 -19.17 20.36 9.88
C MET A 1 -18.68 19.42 10.95
N ASP A 2 -19.58 18.79 11.70
CA ASP A 2 -19.23 17.77 12.68
C ASP A 2 -19.35 16.39 12.07
N PHE A 3 -18.61 15.42 12.62
CA PHE A 3 -18.75 14.03 12.21
C PHE A 3 -20.12 13.47 12.60
N LYS A 4 -20.77 12.82 11.64
CA LYS A 4 -22.08 12.24 11.81
C LYS A 4 -22.04 10.74 11.56
N LEU A 5 -21.89 9.99 12.66
CA LEU A 5 -21.84 8.54 12.61
C LEU A 5 -23.20 7.95 12.21
N THR A 6 -23.21 7.13 11.20
CA THR A 6 -24.37 6.36 10.73
C THR A 6 -24.09 4.88 10.92
N SER A 7 -24.83 4.19 11.74
CA SER A 7 -24.68 2.75 11.97
C SER A 7 -25.97 2.09 12.35
N LYS A 8 -26.16 0.85 11.90
CA LYS A 8 -27.22 -0.06 12.33
C LYS A 8 -26.88 -0.76 13.66
N TYR A 9 -25.60 -0.70 14.05
CA TYR A 9 -25.07 -1.36 15.24
C TYR A 9 -25.03 -0.40 16.42
N LYS A 10 -25.16 -0.95 17.62
CA LYS A 10 -24.91 -0.26 18.88
C LYS A 10 -23.67 -0.85 19.54
N PRO A 11 -22.88 -0.06 20.29
CA PRO A 11 -21.75 -0.59 21.04
C PRO A 11 -22.17 -1.70 22.02
N THR A 12 -21.46 -2.82 22.00
CA THR A 12 -21.71 -4.00 22.83
C THR A 12 -20.40 -4.58 23.36
N GLY A 13 -20.47 -5.46 24.34
CA GLY A 13 -19.30 -6.05 24.97
C GLY A 13 -18.43 -5.01 25.66
N ASP A 14 -17.15 -5.04 25.39
CA ASP A 14 -16.16 -4.08 25.92
C ASP A 14 -16.21 -2.72 25.18
N GLN A 15 -16.93 -2.62 24.04
CA GLN A 15 -16.93 -1.42 23.19
C GLN A 15 -17.38 -0.14 23.93
N PRO A 16 -18.48 -0.14 24.72
CA PRO A 16 -18.93 1.08 25.39
C PRO A 16 -17.87 1.67 26.32
N GLU A 17 -17.19 0.82 27.09
CA GLU A 17 -16.14 1.23 28.01
C GLU A 17 -14.90 1.68 27.26
N ALA A 18 -14.45 0.93 26.24
CA ALA A 18 -13.33 1.29 25.40
C ALA A 18 -13.55 2.64 24.70
N ILE A 19 -14.73 2.88 24.14
CA ILE A 19 -15.08 4.17 23.52
C ILE A 19 -14.98 5.31 24.55
N LYS A 20 -15.53 5.09 25.75
CA LYS A 20 -15.51 6.07 26.82
C LYS A 20 -14.09 6.40 27.26
N GLU A 21 -13.29 5.39 27.61
CA GLU A 21 -11.91 5.56 28.09
C GLU A 21 -11.02 6.27 27.07
N LEU A 22 -11.05 5.82 25.80
CA LEU A 22 -10.27 6.44 24.72
C LEU A 22 -10.70 7.90 24.49
N THR A 23 -12.02 8.17 24.50
CA THR A 23 -12.56 9.52 24.30
C THR A 23 -12.16 10.45 25.45
N GLU A 24 -12.27 9.99 26.70
CA GLU A 24 -11.90 10.75 27.89
C GLU A 24 -10.40 11.02 27.92
N GLY A 25 -9.55 10.04 27.56
CA GLY A 25 -8.12 10.19 27.44
C GLY A 25 -7.74 11.28 26.42
N LEU A 26 -8.34 11.24 25.22
CA LEU A 26 -8.11 12.27 24.20
C LEU A 26 -8.56 13.66 24.66
N LYS A 27 -9.71 13.76 25.35
CA LYS A 27 -10.20 15.05 25.89
C LYS A 27 -9.34 15.57 27.05
N ARG A 28 -8.74 14.69 27.83
CA ARG A 28 -7.78 15.03 28.90
C ARG A 28 -6.46 15.53 28.34
N GLY A 29 -6.15 15.19 27.08
CA GLY A 29 -4.90 15.58 26.41
C GLY A 29 -3.82 14.48 26.39
N ASP A 30 -4.18 13.23 26.66
CA ASP A 30 -3.25 12.10 26.61
C ASP A 30 -2.64 12.02 25.20
N LYS A 31 -1.31 11.97 25.10
CA LYS A 31 -0.59 11.96 23.83
C LYS A 31 -0.74 10.60 23.12
N SER A 32 -0.67 9.52 23.89
CA SER A 32 -0.63 8.15 23.35
C SER A 32 -1.54 7.24 24.15
N GLN A 33 -2.35 6.44 23.45
CA GLN A 33 -3.22 5.42 24.04
C GLN A 33 -3.11 4.13 23.23
N VAL A 34 -3.35 3.00 23.87
CA VAL A 34 -3.37 1.68 23.21
C VAL A 34 -4.76 1.08 23.31
N LEU A 35 -5.32 0.71 22.16
CA LEU A 35 -6.50 -0.16 22.06
C LEU A 35 -6.03 -1.60 21.76
N LEU A 36 -6.04 -2.46 22.78
CA LEU A 36 -5.85 -3.88 22.62
C LEU A 36 -7.16 -4.52 22.18
N GLY A 37 -7.32 -4.73 20.88
CA GLY A 37 -8.55 -5.27 20.33
C GLY A 37 -8.32 -6.56 19.55
N VAL A 38 -8.96 -7.65 19.99
CA VAL A 38 -8.85 -8.94 19.28
C VAL A 38 -9.54 -8.91 17.92
N THR A 39 -9.19 -9.84 17.05
CA THR A 39 -9.86 -10.00 15.75
C THR A 39 -11.33 -10.30 15.96
N GLY A 40 -12.22 -9.52 15.32
CA GLY A 40 -13.67 -9.69 15.41
C GLY A 40 -14.34 -8.99 16.59
N SER A 41 -13.61 -8.24 17.42
CA SER A 41 -14.21 -7.44 18.50
C SER A 41 -14.88 -6.14 18.01
N GLY A 42 -14.73 -5.77 16.72
CA GLY A 42 -15.31 -4.56 16.16
C GLY A 42 -14.47 -3.30 16.40
N LYS A 43 -13.13 -3.41 16.37
CA LYS A 43 -12.19 -2.28 16.53
C LYS A 43 -12.53 -1.08 15.65
N THR A 44 -12.84 -1.33 14.35
CA THR A 44 -13.20 -0.27 13.40
C THR A 44 -14.42 0.53 13.86
N PHE A 45 -15.42 -0.14 14.39
CA PHE A 45 -16.61 0.52 14.93
C PHE A 45 -16.29 1.34 16.18
N THR A 46 -15.43 0.85 17.06
CA THR A 46 -14.91 1.59 18.22
C THR A 46 -14.17 2.84 17.78
N MET A 47 -13.24 2.72 16.82
CA MET A 47 -12.53 3.87 16.25
C MET A 47 -13.50 4.90 15.66
N ALA A 48 -14.52 4.49 14.89
CA ALA A 48 -15.53 5.38 14.33
C ALA A 48 -16.29 6.15 15.40
N ASN A 49 -16.69 5.49 16.50
CA ASN A 49 -17.36 6.15 17.63
C ASN A 49 -16.44 7.15 18.34
N VAL A 50 -15.17 6.82 18.54
CA VAL A 50 -14.19 7.74 19.13
C VAL A 50 -14.01 8.97 18.24
N ILE A 51 -13.84 8.80 16.93
CA ILE A 51 -13.72 9.92 15.96
C ILE A 51 -14.95 10.83 16.06
N ALA A 52 -16.15 10.27 16.05
CA ALA A 52 -17.38 11.06 16.18
C ALA A 52 -17.46 11.84 17.51
N ASN A 53 -17.00 11.23 18.62
CA ASN A 53 -17.05 11.84 19.95
C ASN A 53 -16.01 12.95 20.18
N VAL A 54 -14.84 12.87 19.51
CA VAL A 54 -13.79 13.89 19.65
C VAL A 54 -13.84 14.95 18.58
N ASN A 55 -14.47 14.65 17.44
CA ASN A 55 -14.72 15.58 16.34
C ASN A 55 -13.44 16.27 15.81
N LYS A 56 -12.37 15.49 15.60
CA LYS A 56 -11.09 15.97 15.09
C LYS A 56 -10.79 15.39 13.72
N PRO A 57 -10.16 16.16 12.79
CA PRO A 57 -9.61 15.58 11.57
C PRO A 57 -8.70 14.40 11.91
N THR A 58 -8.92 13.27 11.26
CA THR A 58 -8.30 12.01 11.65
C THR A 58 -7.51 11.39 10.49
N LEU A 59 -6.27 10.98 10.77
CA LEU A 59 -5.49 10.10 9.91
C LEU A 59 -5.54 8.68 10.46
N ILE A 60 -6.02 7.73 9.64
CA ILE A 60 -5.96 6.29 9.96
C ILE A 60 -4.84 5.69 9.12
N LEU A 61 -3.82 5.15 9.77
CA LEU A 61 -2.65 4.57 9.12
C LEU A 61 -2.70 3.05 9.19
N SER A 62 -2.60 2.40 8.04
CA SER A 62 -2.53 0.95 7.90
C SER A 62 -1.23 0.50 7.22
N HIS A 63 -0.75 -0.70 7.51
CA HIS A 63 0.54 -1.18 7.02
C HIS A 63 0.55 -1.60 5.54
N ASN A 64 -0.61 -1.79 4.91
CA ASN A 64 -0.70 -2.14 3.48
C ASN A 64 -1.93 -1.54 2.79
N LYS A 65 -1.92 -1.55 1.43
CA LYS A 65 -3.00 -0.98 0.61
C LYS A 65 -4.34 -1.71 0.78
N THR A 66 -4.33 -3.02 0.95
CA THR A 66 -5.56 -3.84 1.03
C THR A 66 -6.33 -3.55 2.31
N LEU A 67 -5.64 -3.51 3.45
CA LEU A 67 -6.27 -3.13 4.72
C LEU A 67 -6.70 -1.67 4.74
N ALA A 68 -5.89 -0.77 4.16
CA ALA A 68 -6.29 0.61 4.02
C ALA A 68 -7.56 0.76 3.18
N ALA A 69 -7.71 -0.01 2.09
CA ALA A 69 -8.94 -0.02 1.28
C ALA A 69 -10.15 -0.54 2.07
N GLN A 70 -9.98 -1.62 2.82
CA GLN A 70 -11.05 -2.14 3.68
C GLN A 70 -11.48 -1.12 4.74
N LEU A 71 -10.53 -0.48 5.43
CA LEU A 71 -10.83 0.54 6.43
C LEU A 71 -11.49 1.78 5.80
N PHE A 72 -11.07 2.16 4.59
CA PHE A 72 -11.68 3.26 3.86
C PHE A 72 -13.16 2.99 3.57
N GLU A 73 -13.51 1.80 3.03
CA GLU A 73 -14.89 1.41 2.76
C GLU A 73 -15.72 1.36 4.07
N GLU A 74 -15.19 0.75 5.13
CA GLU A 74 -15.88 0.68 6.42
C GLU A 74 -16.12 2.09 7.00
N MET A 75 -15.13 3.00 6.93
CA MET A 75 -15.28 4.39 7.40
C MET A 75 -16.27 5.18 6.53
N LYS A 76 -16.29 4.95 5.23
CA LYS A 76 -17.24 5.59 4.32
C LYS A 76 -18.68 5.16 4.60
N ASP A 77 -18.88 3.89 4.95
CA ASP A 77 -20.19 3.39 5.39
C ASP A 77 -20.62 4.02 6.74
N PHE A 78 -19.68 4.24 7.67
CA PHE A 78 -19.96 4.88 8.95
C PHE A 78 -20.16 6.41 8.85
N PHE A 79 -19.52 7.07 7.88
CA PHE A 79 -19.55 8.52 7.71
C PHE A 79 -19.95 8.95 6.29
N PRO A 80 -21.13 8.55 5.81
CA PRO A 80 -21.55 8.81 4.42
C PRO A 80 -21.75 10.30 4.09
N GLN A 81 -21.84 11.19 5.09
CA GLN A 81 -22.05 12.62 4.94
C GLN A 81 -20.76 13.45 5.17
N ASN A 82 -19.66 12.81 5.57
CA ASN A 82 -18.40 13.46 5.87
C ASN A 82 -17.33 13.12 4.82
N ALA A 83 -16.23 13.85 4.81
CA ALA A 83 -15.13 13.58 3.91
C ALA A 83 -14.31 12.39 4.40
N VAL A 84 -14.49 11.25 3.77
CA VAL A 84 -13.64 10.07 3.97
C VAL A 84 -12.81 9.89 2.72
N GLU A 85 -11.50 9.98 2.87
CA GLU A 85 -10.52 10.06 1.80
C GLU A 85 -9.52 8.92 1.85
N TYR A 86 -8.95 8.56 0.68
CA TYR A 86 -8.02 7.46 0.54
C TYR A 86 -6.66 7.94 0.02
N TYR A 87 -5.59 7.65 0.77
CA TYR A 87 -4.24 8.12 0.42
C TYR A 87 -3.21 6.99 0.52
N VAL A 88 -2.95 6.30 -0.59
CA VAL A 88 -1.95 5.23 -0.67
C VAL A 88 -0.98 5.49 -1.82
N SER A 89 0.02 4.65 -1.98
CA SER A 89 0.92 4.72 -3.15
C SER A 89 0.13 4.57 -4.45
N TYR A 90 0.28 5.52 -5.36
CA TYR A 90 -0.41 5.56 -6.66
C TYR A 90 0.25 4.73 -7.76
N TYR A 91 1.29 3.95 -7.41
CA TYR A 91 1.93 3.06 -8.35
C TYR A 91 1.26 1.68 -8.34
N ASP A 92 0.85 1.17 -9.52
CA ASP A 92 0.48 -0.23 -9.70
C ASP A 92 1.73 -1.10 -9.78
N TYR A 93 2.76 -0.58 -10.45
CA TYR A 93 4.10 -1.14 -10.50
C TYR A 93 5.12 -0.05 -10.19
N TYR A 94 6.14 -0.38 -9.42
CA TYR A 94 7.23 0.54 -9.10
C TYR A 94 8.55 -0.19 -8.94
N GLN A 95 9.48 0.07 -9.86
CA GLN A 95 10.87 -0.30 -9.77
C GLN A 95 11.69 0.96 -9.48
N PRO A 96 12.25 1.10 -8.28
CA PRO A 96 13.08 2.24 -7.96
C PRO A 96 14.40 2.20 -8.75
N GLU A 97 14.88 3.38 -9.14
CA GLU A 97 16.23 3.56 -9.66
C GLU A 97 17.25 3.03 -8.65
N ALA A 98 18.20 2.21 -9.09
CA ALA A 98 19.25 1.67 -8.24
C ALA A 98 20.55 1.42 -9.02
N TYR A 99 21.66 1.37 -8.30
CA TYR A 99 22.93 0.95 -8.85
C TYR A 99 23.57 -0.11 -7.98
N MET A 100 24.00 -1.20 -8.58
CA MET A 100 24.69 -2.31 -7.93
C MET A 100 26.18 -2.29 -8.30
N PRO A 101 27.07 -1.80 -7.42
CA PRO A 101 28.49 -1.68 -7.71
C PRO A 101 29.19 -3.00 -8.00
N SER A 102 28.72 -4.10 -7.38
CA SER A 102 29.32 -5.43 -7.54
C SER A 102 29.20 -6.02 -8.95
N THR A 103 28.17 -5.62 -9.68
CA THR A 103 27.87 -6.09 -11.03
C THR A 103 27.93 -4.98 -12.09
N ASP A 104 28.28 -3.76 -11.68
CA ASP A 104 28.22 -2.53 -12.50
C ASP A 104 26.89 -2.39 -13.24
N THR A 105 25.79 -2.70 -12.54
CA THR A 105 24.46 -2.72 -13.13
C THR A 105 23.65 -1.51 -12.65
N TYR A 106 23.27 -0.66 -13.60
CA TYR A 106 22.31 0.41 -13.37
C TYR A 106 20.90 -0.08 -13.70
N ILE A 107 20.00 0.06 -12.73
CA ILE A 107 18.57 -0.26 -12.85
C ILE A 107 17.85 1.06 -13.03
N GLU A 108 17.24 1.25 -14.19
CA GLU A 108 16.45 2.43 -14.47
C GLU A 108 15.13 2.39 -13.69
N LYS A 109 14.66 3.59 -13.34
CA LYS A 109 13.34 3.73 -12.71
C LYS A 109 12.25 3.34 -13.71
N ASP A 110 11.39 2.40 -13.32
CA ASP A 110 10.21 2.00 -14.08
C ASP A 110 8.97 2.05 -13.19
N LEU A 111 7.87 2.57 -13.72
CA LEU A 111 6.65 2.76 -12.96
C LEU A 111 5.41 2.79 -13.84
N ALA A 112 4.31 2.31 -13.28
CA ALA A 112 2.96 2.47 -13.82
C ALA A 112 2.10 3.23 -12.79
N ILE A 113 1.56 4.37 -13.20
CA ILE A 113 0.71 5.21 -12.35
C ILE A 113 -0.74 4.75 -12.49
N ASN A 114 -1.43 4.68 -11.35
CA ASN A 114 -2.86 4.47 -11.30
C ASN A 114 -3.57 5.82 -11.15
N ASP A 115 -4.23 6.26 -12.21
CA ASP A 115 -4.88 7.57 -12.26
C ASP A 115 -6.05 7.71 -11.28
N GLU A 116 -6.74 6.60 -10.97
CA GLU A 116 -7.81 6.60 -9.97
C GLU A 116 -7.27 6.83 -8.56
N ILE A 117 -6.17 6.15 -8.21
CA ILE A 117 -5.52 6.36 -6.91
C ILE A 117 -4.94 7.78 -6.84
N ASN A 118 -4.39 8.29 -7.95
CA ASN A 118 -3.88 9.67 -8.00
C ASN A 118 -5.00 10.70 -7.77
N LYS A 119 -6.17 10.51 -8.38
CA LYS A 119 -7.38 11.32 -8.10
C LYS A 119 -7.72 11.30 -6.61
N LEU A 120 -7.80 10.12 -5.99
CA LEU A 120 -8.14 9.98 -4.56
C LEU A 120 -7.11 10.68 -3.66
N ARG A 121 -5.82 10.66 -4.03
CA ARG A 121 -4.77 11.41 -3.31
C ARG A 121 -4.96 12.92 -3.41
N LEU A 122 -5.28 13.43 -4.60
CA LEU A 122 -5.59 14.84 -4.81
C LEU A 122 -6.87 15.24 -4.05
N SER A 123 -7.90 14.39 -4.03
CA SER A 123 -9.12 14.59 -3.24
C SER A 123 -8.80 14.73 -1.75
N ALA A 124 -7.97 13.84 -1.20
CA ALA A 124 -7.57 13.89 0.21
C ALA A 124 -6.86 15.21 0.57
N VAL A 125 -5.93 15.65 -0.29
CA VAL A 125 -5.21 16.92 -0.08
C VAL A 125 -6.15 18.11 -0.21
N SER A 126 -7.05 18.12 -1.20
CA SER A 126 -8.04 19.18 -1.39
C SER A 126 -8.99 19.28 -0.20
N ALA A 127 -9.47 18.15 0.31
CA ALA A 127 -10.32 18.11 1.51
C ALA A 127 -9.62 18.70 2.75
N LEU A 128 -8.32 18.40 2.95
CA LEU A 128 -7.54 18.99 4.04
C LEU A 128 -7.29 20.49 3.85
N LEU A 129 -7.02 20.93 2.61
CA LEU A 129 -6.77 22.35 2.31
C LEU A 129 -8.04 23.20 2.41
N SER A 130 -9.23 22.64 2.21
CA SER A 130 -10.51 23.34 2.31
C SER A 130 -10.84 23.85 3.71
N GLY A 131 -10.05 23.45 4.72
CA GLY A 131 -10.27 23.84 6.11
C GLY A 131 -11.42 23.10 6.80
N ARG A 132 -11.99 22.05 6.16
CA ARG A 132 -12.98 21.15 6.80
C ARG A 132 -12.37 20.48 8.02
N LYS A 133 -13.17 20.32 9.06
CA LYS A 133 -12.76 19.60 10.27
C LYS A 133 -13.24 18.15 10.30
N ASP A 134 -14.20 17.81 9.46
CA ASP A 134 -14.84 16.51 9.35
C ASP A 134 -14.18 15.65 8.26
N VAL A 135 -12.85 15.54 8.30
CA VAL A 135 -12.04 14.78 7.32
C VAL A 135 -11.41 13.57 7.99
N ILE A 136 -11.64 12.39 7.42
CA ILE A 136 -10.91 11.16 7.74
C ILE A 136 -10.07 10.79 6.53
N VAL A 137 -8.77 10.67 6.70
CA VAL A 137 -7.88 10.14 5.64
C VAL A 137 -7.40 8.76 6.05
N VAL A 138 -7.73 7.75 5.26
CA VAL A 138 -7.19 6.39 5.44
C VAL A 138 -5.97 6.23 4.53
N SER A 139 -4.83 5.93 5.11
CA SER A 139 -3.55 5.90 4.41
C SER A 139 -2.74 4.64 4.68
N SER A 140 -1.85 4.32 3.75
CA SER A 140 -0.70 3.44 4.01
C SER A 140 0.51 4.28 4.47
N VAL A 141 1.65 3.64 4.68
CA VAL A 141 2.91 4.34 5.00
C VAL A 141 3.34 5.36 3.93
N SER A 142 2.68 5.44 2.78
CA SER A 142 2.93 6.47 1.77
C SER A 142 2.69 7.90 2.27
N CYS A 143 1.96 8.08 3.38
CA CYS A 143 1.75 9.40 4.00
C CYS A 143 3.03 10.07 4.53
N ILE A 144 4.10 9.30 4.78
CA ILE A 144 5.39 9.84 5.27
C ILE A 144 6.37 10.19 4.14
N TYR A 145 6.01 9.93 2.87
CA TYR A 145 6.84 10.28 1.72
C TYR A 145 6.67 11.73 1.30
N GLY A 146 7.75 12.27 0.71
CA GLY A 146 7.79 13.66 0.25
C GLY A 146 6.72 14.01 -0.77
N MET A 147 6.13 15.19 -0.63
CA MET A 147 5.19 15.80 -1.55
C MET A 147 5.35 17.34 -1.53
N GLY A 148 4.66 18.05 -2.41
CA GLY A 148 4.68 19.51 -2.42
C GLY A 148 4.22 20.12 -1.10
N GLY A 149 4.75 21.30 -0.78
CA GLY A 149 4.44 21.96 0.48
C GLY A 149 3.02 22.54 0.54
N PRO A 150 2.36 22.55 1.72
CA PRO A 150 0.98 23.04 1.87
C PRO A 150 0.84 24.53 1.54
N VAL A 151 1.87 25.34 1.74
CA VAL A 151 1.85 26.77 1.40
C VAL A 151 1.82 26.96 -0.12
N ALA A 152 2.67 26.27 -0.86
CA ALA A 152 2.70 26.32 -2.31
C ALA A 152 1.36 25.85 -2.92
N MET A 153 0.80 24.76 -2.39
CA MET A 153 -0.52 24.29 -2.80
C MET A 153 -1.62 25.31 -2.54
N ARG A 154 -1.64 25.93 -1.37
CA ARG A 154 -2.65 26.94 -0.99
C ARG A 154 -2.58 28.19 -1.85
N ASN A 155 -1.38 28.65 -2.21
CA ASN A 155 -1.16 29.83 -3.03
C ASN A 155 -1.63 29.63 -4.47
N ASN A 156 -1.76 28.39 -4.93
CA ASN A 156 -2.24 28.02 -6.26
C ASN A 156 -3.72 27.58 -6.29
N VAL A 157 -4.44 27.72 -5.16
CA VAL A 157 -5.90 27.53 -5.14
C VAL A 157 -6.56 28.72 -5.82
N ILE A 158 -7.40 28.46 -6.82
CA ILE A 158 -8.14 29.49 -7.53
C ILE A 158 -9.50 29.63 -6.88
N LYS A 159 -9.76 30.78 -6.28
CA LYS A 159 -11.07 31.13 -5.72
C LYS A 159 -11.85 31.93 -6.73
N ILE A 160 -13.09 31.55 -6.97
CA ILE A 160 -14.02 32.22 -7.86
C ILE A 160 -15.36 32.40 -7.15
N LYS A 161 -16.03 33.50 -7.50
CA LYS A 161 -17.33 33.86 -6.94
C LYS A 161 -18.27 34.30 -8.05
N LYS A 162 -19.54 33.89 -7.96
CA LYS A 162 -20.58 34.38 -8.84
C LYS A 162 -20.75 35.92 -8.68
N GLY A 163 -20.82 36.63 -9.81
CA GLY A 163 -20.87 38.10 -9.83
C GLY A 163 -19.51 38.79 -9.69
N GLU A 164 -18.39 38.01 -9.64
CA GLU A 164 -17.03 38.56 -9.62
C GLU A 164 -16.63 39.03 -11.01
N ILE A 165 -16.08 40.24 -11.08
CA ILE A 165 -15.47 40.75 -12.33
C ILE A 165 -14.08 40.17 -12.45
N LEU A 166 -13.91 39.22 -13.34
CA LEU A 166 -12.66 38.48 -13.58
C LEU A 166 -12.51 38.22 -15.09
N ASP A 167 -11.53 38.87 -15.71
CA ASP A 167 -11.20 38.61 -17.12
C ASP A 167 -10.89 37.11 -17.33
N ARG A 168 -11.57 36.53 -18.32
CA ARG A 168 -11.47 35.09 -18.64
C ARG A 168 -10.04 34.68 -18.95
N ASN A 169 -9.23 35.49 -19.63
CA ASN A 169 -7.87 35.14 -19.98
C ASN A 169 -6.98 35.10 -18.72
N ILE A 170 -7.26 35.96 -17.74
CA ILE A 170 -6.59 35.91 -16.44
C ILE A 170 -6.95 34.61 -15.73
N PHE A 171 -8.20 34.20 -15.74
CA PHE A 171 -8.66 32.95 -15.18
C PHE A 171 -8.00 31.74 -15.87
N LEU A 172 -7.92 31.71 -17.19
CA LEU A 172 -7.26 30.66 -17.96
C LEU A 172 -5.77 30.54 -17.62
N ARG A 173 -5.07 31.66 -17.40
CA ARG A 173 -3.67 31.65 -16.95
C ARG A 173 -3.55 31.05 -15.57
N ARG A 174 -4.44 31.42 -14.63
CA ARG A 174 -4.45 30.80 -13.28
C ARG A 174 -4.66 29.28 -13.34
N LEU A 175 -5.50 28.78 -14.27
CA LEU A 175 -5.67 27.34 -14.48
C LEU A 175 -4.37 26.67 -14.94
N VAL A 176 -3.64 27.30 -15.87
CA VAL A 176 -2.34 26.78 -16.34
C VAL A 176 -1.30 26.81 -15.21
N ASP A 177 -1.27 27.87 -14.41
CA ASP A 177 -0.40 27.98 -13.24
C ASP A 177 -0.73 26.92 -12.17
N ALA A 178 -2.01 26.54 -12.05
CA ALA A 178 -2.49 25.43 -11.23
C ALA A 178 -2.32 24.04 -11.91
N LEU A 179 -1.56 23.97 -12.99
CA LEU A 179 -1.19 22.76 -13.75
C LEU A 179 -2.36 22.08 -14.48
N TYR A 180 -3.45 22.79 -14.80
CA TYR A 180 -4.46 22.31 -15.74
C TYR A 180 -3.99 22.54 -17.17
N VAL A 181 -4.27 21.56 -18.04
CA VAL A 181 -3.87 21.61 -19.44
C VAL A 181 -5.09 21.92 -20.34
N ARG A 182 -4.94 22.87 -21.28
CA ARG A 182 -6.00 23.16 -22.25
C ARG A 182 -6.11 22.02 -23.26
N ASN A 183 -7.27 21.42 -23.36
CA ASN A 183 -7.60 20.43 -24.37
C ASN A 183 -9.07 20.60 -24.79
N ASP A 184 -9.27 21.19 -25.98
CA ASP A 184 -10.61 21.48 -26.47
C ASP A 184 -11.30 20.27 -27.14
N ILE A 185 -10.54 19.17 -27.39
CA ILE A 185 -11.02 17.95 -28.07
C ILE A 185 -11.46 16.90 -27.05
N ASP A 186 -10.57 16.56 -26.12
CA ASP A 186 -10.76 15.49 -25.14
C ASP A 186 -10.60 16.06 -23.73
N LEU A 187 -11.71 16.15 -23.00
CA LEU A 187 -11.75 16.73 -21.66
C LEU A 187 -11.52 15.64 -20.60
N GLN A 188 -10.26 15.25 -20.43
CA GLN A 188 -9.83 14.33 -19.38
C GLN A 188 -9.55 15.07 -18.08
N ARG A 189 -9.45 14.33 -16.96
CA ARG A 189 -9.09 14.88 -15.65
C ARG A 189 -7.80 15.71 -15.71
N GLY A 190 -7.82 16.87 -15.06
CA GLY A 190 -6.72 17.84 -15.11
C GLY A 190 -6.70 18.69 -16.38
N ASN A 191 -7.70 18.57 -17.27
CA ASN A 191 -7.82 19.39 -18.46
C ASN A 191 -8.95 20.41 -18.33
N PHE A 192 -8.85 21.49 -19.09
CA PHE A 192 -9.96 22.41 -19.30
C PHE A 192 -10.16 22.69 -20.79
N ARG A 193 -11.36 23.04 -21.16
CA ARG A 193 -11.72 23.48 -22.52
C ARG A 193 -12.51 24.78 -22.49
N VAL A 194 -12.42 25.52 -23.58
CA VAL A 194 -13.12 26.80 -23.75
C VAL A 194 -14.10 26.71 -24.91
N LYS A 195 -15.38 27.02 -24.67
CA LYS A 195 -16.43 27.08 -25.69
C LYS A 195 -17.24 28.35 -25.53
N GLY A 196 -16.96 29.35 -26.38
CA GLY A 196 -17.62 30.67 -26.27
C GLY A 196 -17.32 31.32 -24.92
N ASP A 197 -18.35 31.66 -24.18
CA ASP A 197 -18.25 32.30 -22.87
C ASP A 197 -18.21 31.27 -21.69
N THR A 198 -18.03 30.00 -22.01
CA THR A 198 -18.02 28.91 -21.03
C THR A 198 -16.65 28.23 -20.97
N VAL A 199 -16.18 27.95 -19.75
CA VAL A 199 -15.00 27.17 -19.48
C VAL A 199 -15.42 25.91 -18.69
N ASP A 200 -15.20 24.75 -19.28
CA ASP A 200 -15.41 23.45 -18.62
C ASP A 200 -14.06 22.94 -18.08
N ILE A 201 -14.01 22.61 -16.80
CA ILE A 201 -12.80 22.14 -16.11
C ILE A 201 -13.07 20.73 -15.58
N ALA A 202 -12.39 19.72 -16.13
CA ALA A 202 -12.41 18.39 -15.58
C ALA A 202 -11.45 18.34 -14.39
N MET A 203 -12.01 18.36 -13.18
CA MET A 203 -11.23 18.49 -11.96
C MET A 203 -10.33 17.26 -11.74
N ALA A 204 -9.09 17.48 -11.33
CA ALA A 204 -8.12 16.39 -11.14
C ALA A 204 -8.46 15.50 -9.93
N TYR A 205 -9.26 15.99 -8.99
CA TYR A 205 -9.64 15.35 -7.73
C TYR A 205 -11.10 14.89 -7.67
N SER A 206 -11.85 15.00 -8.78
CA SER A 206 -13.26 14.59 -8.89
C SER A 206 -13.54 13.98 -10.25
N ASP A 207 -14.62 13.24 -10.38
CA ASP A 207 -15.11 12.72 -11.66
C ASP A 207 -16.06 13.71 -12.38
N ASN A 208 -16.43 14.80 -11.70
CA ASN A 208 -17.32 15.81 -12.23
C ASN A 208 -16.56 16.96 -12.91
N ILE A 209 -17.26 17.67 -13.75
CA ILE A 209 -16.76 18.86 -14.45
C ILE A 209 -17.29 20.10 -13.73
N LEU A 210 -16.41 21.06 -13.46
CA LEU A 210 -16.81 22.40 -13.06
C LEU A 210 -16.99 23.25 -14.32
N ARG A 211 -18.19 23.77 -14.51
CA ARG A 211 -18.55 24.70 -15.59
C ARG A 211 -18.64 26.10 -15.05
N VAL A 212 -17.87 27.01 -15.62
CA VAL A 212 -17.92 28.43 -15.30
C VAL A 212 -18.33 29.20 -16.55
N THR A 213 -19.38 30.01 -16.45
CA THR A 213 -19.93 30.81 -17.56
C THR A 213 -19.75 32.30 -17.29
N TRP A 214 -19.33 33.03 -18.28
CA TRP A 214 -19.13 34.48 -18.21
C TRP A 214 -20.24 35.23 -18.96
N TRP A 215 -20.58 36.36 -18.42
CA TRP A 215 -21.31 37.43 -19.14
C TRP A 215 -20.40 38.65 -19.19
N ASP A 216 -19.82 38.93 -20.38
CA ASP A 216 -18.73 39.88 -20.55
C ASP A 216 -17.52 39.51 -19.69
N ASP A 217 -17.10 40.35 -18.74
CA ASP A 217 -16.00 40.08 -17.79
C ASP A 217 -16.48 39.61 -16.41
N GLU A 218 -17.80 39.36 -16.24
CA GLU A 218 -18.39 38.93 -14.97
C GLU A 218 -18.70 37.42 -14.98
N ILE A 219 -18.41 36.72 -13.88
CA ILE A 219 -18.80 35.31 -13.71
C ILE A 219 -20.31 35.23 -13.43
N ASP A 220 -21.07 34.76 -14.44
CA ASP A 220 -22.55 34.65 -14.37
C ASP A 220 -22.96 33.36 -13.61
N ALA A 221 -22.31 32.24 -13.87
CA ALA A 221 -22.67 30.96 -13.24
C ALA A 221 -21.46 30.08 -12.95
N ILE A 222 -21.54 29.37 -11.82
CA ILE A 222 -20.59 28.30 -11.42
C ILE A 222 -21.43 27.04 -11.18
N GLU A 223 -21.25 26.03 -12.01
CA GLU A 223 -22.07 24.82 -12.01
C GLU A 223 -21.20 23.56 -11.95
N GLU A 224 -21.63 22.56 -11.21
CA GLU A 224 -21.07 21.22 -11.30
C GLU A 224 -21.93 20.39 -12.24
N VAL A 225 -21.29 19.71 -13.18
CA VAL A 225 -21.96 18.88 -14.18
C VAL A 225 -21.34 17.48 -14.20
N ASP A 226 -22.18 16.49 -14.45
CA ASP A 226 -21.74 15.10 -14.63
C ASP A 226 -20.89 14.97 -15.90
N SER A 227 -19.75 14.28 -15.80
CA SER A 227 -18.79 14.18 -16.91
C SER A 227 -19.26 13.38 -18.12
N ILE A 228 -20.27 12.51 -17.93
CA ILE A 228 -20.79 11.64 -18.98
C ILE A 228 -22.04 12.23 -19.60
N SER A 229 -23.03 12.56 -18.79
CA SER A 229 -24.34 13.04 -19.23
C SER A 229 -24.41 14.55 -19.44
N TYR A 230 -23.44 15.29 -18.92
CA TYR A 230 -23.42 16.76 -18.86
C TYR A 230 -24.64 17.38 -18.17
N HIS A 231 -25.38 16.58 -17.39
CA HIS A 231 -26.46 17.11 -16.56
C HIS A 231 -25.90 17.90 -15.39
N ARG A 232 -26.56 19.02 -15.08
CA ARG A 232 -26.21 19.85 -13.92
C ARG A 232 -26.52 19.11 -12.63
N LEU A 233 -25.50 18.97 -11.77
CA LEU A 233 -25.58 18.36 -10.46
C LEU A 233 -25.82 19.40 -9.35
N GLY A 234 -25.24 20.59 -9.49
CA GLY A 234 -25.35 21.65 -8.50
C GLY A 234 -24.92 23.02 -9.05
N THR A 235 -25.20 24.07 -8.28
CA THR A 235 -24.76 25.45 -8.53
C THR A 235 -24.10 25.98 -7.26
N PHE A 236 -23.13 26.87 -7.44
CA PHE A 236 -22.35 27.44 -6.33
C PHE A 236 -22.28 28.95 -6.45
N ASP A 237 -22.32 29.64 -5.32
CA ASP A 237 -22.05 31.07 -5.26
C ASP A 237 -20.55 31.36 -5.19
N GLU A 238 -19.80 30.46 -4.54
CA GLU A 238 -18.33 30.50 -4.43
C GLU A 238 -17.77 29.08 -4.63
N TYR A 239 -16.61 28.97 -5.28
CA TYR A 239 -15.94 27.70 -5.49
C TYR A 239 -14.41 27.83 -5.40
N GLU A 240 -13.73 26.80 -4.88
CA GLU A 240 -12.28 26.70 -4.80
C GLU A 240 -11.79 25.60 -5.74
N ILE A 241 -10.97 25.96 -6.72
CA ILE A 241 -10.33 25.02 -7.66
C ILE A 241 -8.93 24.73 -7.15
N TYR A 242 -8.66 23.48 -6.79
CA TYR A 242 -7.36 23.01 -6.31
C TYR A 242 -6.46 22.60 -7.48
N PRO A 243 -5.12 22.69 -7.33
CA PRO A 243 -4.17 22.33 -8.37
C PRO A 243 -4.33 20.89 -8.88
N ALA A 244 -4.01 20.70 -10.17
CA ALA A 244 -4.11 19.39 -10.81
C ALA A 244 -2.98 18.41 -10.47
N ASN A 245 -1.98 18.84 -9.69
CA ASN A 245 -0.86 17.99 -9.25
C ASN A 245 -0.45 18.33 -7.82
N LEU A 246 0.10 17.31 -7.11
CA LEU A 246 0.62 17.47 -5.75
C LEU A 246 1.94 18.26 -5.66
N PHE A 247 2.64 18.43 -6.79
CA PHE A 247 3.88 19.22 -6.89
C PHE A 247 3.63 20.43 -7.77
N VAL A 248 3.35 21.57 -7.16
CA VAL A 248 3.12 22.84 -7.84
C VAL A 248 4.30 23.76 -7.57
N THR A 249 4.86 24.33 -8.64
CA THR A 249 6.02 25.24 -8.57
C THR A 249 5.82 26.40 -9.54
N SER A 250 6.14 27.63 -9.13
CA SER A 250 6.11 28.77 -10.04
C SER A 250 7.27 28.75 -11.04
N LYS A 251 7.13 29.46 -12.17
CA LYS A 251 8.22 29.57 -13.16
C LYS A 251 9.46 30.20 -12.54
N GLU A 252 9.29 31.24 -11.73
CA GLU A 252 10.41 31.88 -11.04
C GLU A 252 11.14 30.90 -10.12
N GLN A 253 10.38 30.11 -9.37
CA GLN A 253 10.97 29.10 -8.48
C GLN A 253 11.69 28.01 -9.28
N THR A 254 11.16 27.62 -10.44
CA THR A 254 11.83 26.66 -11.33
C THR A 254 13.17 27.21 -11.86
N GLU A 255 13.23 28.48 -12.26
CA GLU A 255 14.48 29.11 -12.67
C GLU A 255 15.51 29.18 -11.54
N ILE A 256 15.07 29.51 -10.32
CA ILE A 256 15.95 29.51 -9.14
C ILE A 256 16.46 28.10 -8.87
N ALA A 257 15.59 27.10 -8.89
CA ALA A 257 15.95 25.69 -8.70
C ALA A 257 16.99 25.23 -9.73
N ILE A 258 16.81 25.55 -11.03
CA ILE A 258 17.76 25.19 -12.08
C ILE A 258 19.14 25.81 -11.83
N ARG A 259 19.23 27.07 -11.41
CA ARG A 259 20.52 27.73 -11.06
C ARG A 259 21.20 27.00 -9.89
N GLN A 260 20.45 26.69 -8.84
CA GLN A 260 20.99 25.95 -7.68
C GLN A 260 21.46 24.55 -8.06
N ILE A 261 20.73 23.85 -8.95
CA ILE A 261 21.14 22.55 -9.48
C ILE A 261 22.47 22.67 -10.24
N GLN A 262 22.62 23.70 -11.07
CA GLN A 262 23.87 23.97 -11.80
C GLN A 262 25.04 24.26 -10.86
N ASP A 263 24.84 25.08 -9.81
CA ASP A 263 25.85 25.38 -8.82
C ASP A 263 26.32 24.12 -8.06
N ASP A 264 25.38 23.25 -7.67
CA ASP A 264 25.69 22.00 -6.98
C ASP A 264 26.30 20.96 -7.94
N LEU A 265 25.97 20.99 -9.23
CA LEU A 265 26.60 20.17 -10.26
C LEU A 265 28.09 20.50 -10.40
N VAL A 266 28.45 21.80 -10.47
CA VAL A 266 29.85 22.23 -10.55
C VAL A 266 30.65 21.70 -9.35
N LYS A 267 30.12 21.90 -8.13
CA LYS A 267 30.75 21.40 -6.90
C LYS A 267 30.96 19.89 -6.92
N GLN A 268 29.97 19.14 -7.43
CA GLN A 268 30.05 17.68 -7.47
C GLN A 268 31.04 17.18 -8.54
N ILE A 269 31.14 17.87 -9.67
CA ILE A 269 32.15 17.60 -10.71
C ILE A 269 33.55 17.82 -10.16
N ASP A 270 33.77 18.97 -9.48
CA ASP A 270 35.07 19.31 -8.86
C ASP A 270 35.45 18.25 -7.81
N PHE A 271 34.52 17.85 -6.95
CA PHE A 271 34.71 16.79 -5.95
C PHE A 271 35.18 15.47 -6.59
N PHE A 272 34.53 15.02 -7.66
CA PHE A 272 34.93 13.79 -8.34
C PHE A 272 36.27 13.91 -9.05
N ASN A 273 36.60 15.07 -9.68
CA ASN A 273 37.87 15.32 -10.31
C ASN A 273 39.03 15.34 -9.31
N GLU A 274 38.83 16.01 -8.16
CA GLU A 274 39.82 16.03 -7.07
C GLU A 274 40.03 14.64 -6.45
N SER A 275 39.00 13.79 -6.45
CA SER A 275 39.09 12.40 -6.02
C SER A 275 39.68 11.46 -7.07
N GLY A 276 40.02 11.96 -8.28
CA GLY A 276 40.54 11.17 -9.38
C GLY A 276 39.50 10.34 -10.16
N ASP A 277 38.22 10.57 -9.92
CA ASP A 277 37.09 9.80 -10.49
C ASP A 277 36.48 10.49 -11.73
N SER A 278 37.27 10.73 -12.79
CA SER A 278 36.81 11.45 -13.98
C SER A 278 35.56 10.83 -14.66
N ILE A 279 35.42 9.51 -14.59
CA ILE A 279 34.23 8.80 -15.15
C ILE A 279 32.97 9.21 -14.41
N LYS A 280 33.03 9.29 -13.09
CA LYS A 280 31.87 9.74 -12.26
C LYS A 280 31.55 11.22 -12.50
N ALA A 281 32.60 12.05 -12.67
CA ALA A 281 32.44 13.46 -13.01
C ALA A 281 31.74 13.65 -14.36
N GLN A 282 32.11 12.89 -15.37
CA GLN A 282 31.50 12.94 -16.70
C GLN A 282 30.03 12.43 -16.63
N ARG A 283 29.79 11.31 -15.95
CA ARG A 283 28.45 10.71 -15.81
C ARG A 283 27.45 11.65 -15.14
N ILE A 284 27.83 12.27 -14.01
CA ILE A 284 26.95 13.20 -13.32
C ILE A 284 26.69 14.45 -14.16
N LYS A 285 27.69 14.94 -14.89
CA LYS A 285 27.58 16.08 -15.80
C LYS A 285 26.52 15.81 -16.87
N GLU A 286 26.70 14.75 -17.64
CA GLU A 286 25.78 14.38 -18.74
C GLU A 286 24.36 14.17 -18.24
N ARG A 287 24.20 13.48 -17.11
CA ARG A 287 22.89 13.21 -16.53
C ARG A 287 22.17 14.48 -16.11
N VAL A 288 22.83 15.35 -15.37
CA VAL A 288 22.19 16.55 -14.81
C VAL A 288 21.96 17.61 -15.89
N GLU A 289 22.88 17.77 -16.86
CA GLU A 289 22.69 18.66 -17.99
C GLU A 289 21.47 18.24 -18.84
N TYR A 290 21.33 16.95 -19.11
CA TYR A 290 20.14 16.40 -19.77
C TYR A 290 18.85 16.64 -18.95
N ASP A 291 18.85 16.36 -17.65
CA ASP A 291 17.70 16.58 -16.77
C ASP A 291 17.31 18.08 -16.76
N ILE A 292 18.27 19.01 -16.75
CA ILE A 292 18.05 20.47 -16.84
C ILE A 292 17.42 20.87 -18.16
N GLU A 293 17.91 20.32 -19.29
CA GLU A 293 17.35 20.59 -20.61
C GLU A 293 15.88 20.15 -20.68
N MET A 294 15.58 18.94 -20.20
CA MET A 294 14.20 18.43 -20.12
C MET A 294 13.30 19.30 -19.24
N MET A 295 13.80 19.79 -18.08
CA MET A 295 13.05 20.70 -17.21
C MET A 295 12.75 22.04 -17.90
N LYS A 296 13.68 22.58 -18.71
CA LYS A 296 13.49 23.83 -19.44
C LYS A 296 12.49 23.70 -20.59
N GLU A 297 12.57 22.61 -21.34
CA GLU A 297 11.78 22.40 -22.55
C GLU A 297 10.37 21.85 -22.24
N LEU A 298 10.29 20.86 -21.34
CA LEU A 298 9.06 20.13 -21.05
C LEU A 298 8.45 20.46 -19.65
N GLY A 299 9.17 21.21 -18.81
CA GLY A 299 8.77 21.48 -17.43
C GLY A 299 8.99 20.32 -16.47
N HIS A 300 9.49 19.17 -16.92
CA HIS A 300 9.74 18.00 -16.08
C HIS A 300 10.89 17.12 -16.65
N CYS A 301 11.45 16.26 -15.80
CA CYS A 301 12.40 15.23 -16.23
C CYS A 301 12.15 13.91 -15.49
N SER A 302 12.69 12.80 -16.02
CA SER A 302 12.65 11.50 -15.32
C SER A 302 13.44 11.57 -14.02
N GLY A 303 12.76 11.29 -12.88
CA GLY A 303 13.37 11.40 -11.56
C GLY A 303 13.46 12.82 -11.01
N ILE A 304 12.61 13.74 -11.46
CA ILE A 304 12.54 15.13 -10.97
C ILE A 304 12.44 15.23 -9.44
N GLU A 305 11.87 14.22 -8.79
CA GLU A 305 11.78 14.13 -7.34
C GLU A 305 13.16 14.16 -6.65
N ASN A 306 14.24 13.74 -7.32
CA ASN A 306 15.59 13.83 -6.77
C ASN A 306 16.10 15.27 -6.64
N TYR A 307 15.41 16.21 -7.26
CA TYR A 307 15.65 17.65 -7.20
C TYR A 307 14.63 18.41 -6.34
N SER A 308 13.71 17.71 -5.67
CA SER A 308 12.59 18.30 -4.89
C SER A 308 13.03 19.38 -3.92
N ARG A 309 14.20 19.24 -3.28
CA ARG A 309 14.75 20.21 -2.34
C ARG A 309 14.85 21.62 -2.92
N TYR A 310 15.29 21.74 -4.18
CA TYR A 310 15.48 23.04 -4.83
C TYR A 310 14.13 23.68 -5.17
N PHE A 311 13.13 22.88 -5.58
CA PHE A 311 11.79 23.35 -5.90
C PHE A 311 11.01 23.77 -4.64
N ASP A 312 11.23 23.10 -3.52
CA ASP A 312 10.61 23.41 -2.23
C ASP A 312 11.32 24.53 -1.46
N GLY A 313 12.51 24.96 -1.92
CA GLY A 313 13.35 25.94 -1.21
C GLY A 313 13.90 25.44 0.14
N ARG A 314 14.03 24.12 0.31
CA ARG A 314 14.54 23.49 1.53
C ARG A 314 16.07 23.48 1.57
N GLU A 315 16.62 23.59 2.77
CA GLU A 315 18.05 23.37 3.00
C GLU A 315 18.41 21.88 2.95
N ALA A 316 19.71 21.59 2.72
CA ALA A 316 20.22 20.23 2.72
C ALA A 316 19.98 19.55 4.08
N GLY A 317 19.42 18.33 4.03
CA GLY A 317 19.10 17.53 5.22
C GLY A 317 17.77 17.88 5.89
N GLN A 318 17.12 18.97 5.52
CA GLN A 318 15.80 19.33 6.02
C GLN A 318 14.76 18.29 5.59
N ARG A 319 13.83 17.93 6.51
CA ARG A 319 12.78 16.96 6.20
C ARG A 319 11.87 17.42 5.05
N PRO A 320 11.41 16.53 4.19
CA PRO A 320 10.41 16.88 3.19
C PRO A 320 9.05 17.15 3.82
N TYR A 321 8.21 17.90 3.11
CA TYR A 321 6.78 17.96 3.42
C TYR A 321 6.13 16.61 3.12
N CYS A 322 5.12 16.25 3.91
CA CYS A 322 4.36 15.01 3.75
C CYS A 322 2.87 15.25 4.03
N LEU A 323 2.05 14.24 3.93
CA LEU A 323 0.60 14.37 4.15
C LEU A 323 0.26 14.96 5.54
N LEU A 324 1.05 14.66 6.57
CA LEU A 324 0.79 15.16 7.92
C LEU A 324 0.90 16.69 8.01
N ASP A 325 1.67 17.34 7.14
CA ASP A 325 1.81 18.80 7.10
C ASP A 325 0.53 19.51 6.62
N PHE A 326 -0.40 18.79 6.01
CA PHE A 326 -1.68 19.32 5.56
C PHE A 326 -2.76 19.24 6.64
N PHE A 327 -2.55 18.42 7.67
CA PHE A 327 -3.48 18.34 8.79
C PHE A 327 -3.37 19.58 9.69
N PRO A 328 -4.47 20.03 10.31
CA PRO A 328 -4.41 21.04 11.35
C PRO A 328 -3.64 20.48 12.57
N LYS A 329 -3.11 21.36 13.42
CA LYS A 329 -2.39 20.93 14.63
C LYS A 329 -3.26 20.08 15.57
N ASP A 330 -4.54 20.40 15.68
CA ASP A 330 -5.50 19.60 16.47
C ASP A 330 -6.10 18.48 15.60
N ASN A 331 -5.34 17.41 15.46
CA ASN A 331 -5.73 16.22 14.72
C ASN A 331 -5.56 14.95 15.57
N LEU A 332 -6.18 13.86 15.15
CA LEU A 332 -6.04 12.53 15.72
C LEU A 332 -5.35 11.60 14.72
N ILE A 333 -4.38 10.84 15.19
CA ILE A 333 -3.75 9.76 14.40
C ILE A 333 -4.17 8.42 15.01
N ILE A 334 -4.65 7.51 14.18
CA ILE A 334 -4.94 6.13 14.56
C ILE A 334 -4.04 5.23 13.76
N ILE A 335 -3.20 4.43 14.43
CA ILE A 335 -2.29 3.50 13.76
C ILE A 335 -2.83 2.08 13.93
N ASP A 336 -3.45 1.57 12.85
CA ASP A 336 -3.98 0.21 12.85
C ASP A 336 -2.87 -0.81 12.64
N GLU A 337 -3.02 -1.98 13.28
CA GLU A 337 -2.01 -3.03 13.38
C GLU A 337 -0.62 -2.43 13.72
N SER A 338 -0.60 -1.58 14.75
CA SER A 338 0.55 -0.73 15.12
C SER A 338 1.85 -1.51 15.31
N HIS A 339 1.76 -2.74 15.83
CA HIS A 339 2.91 -3.64 16.01
C HIS A 339 3.62 -4.01 14.68
N VAL A 340 2.98 -3.77 13.52
CA VAL A 340 3.57 -3.91 12.17
C VAL A 340 3.84 -2.53 11.56
N SER A 341 2.88 -1.61 11.66
CA SER A 341 2.95 -0.28 11.03
C SER A 341 4.11 0.57 11.59
N VAL A 342 4.32 0.56 12.90
CA VAL A 342 5.39 1.34 13.55
C VAL A 342 6.79 0.87 13.14
N PRO A 343 7.14 -0.43 13.20
CA PRO A 343 8.41 -0.92 12.67
C PRO A 343 8.60 -0.65 11.18
N GLN A 344 7.53 -0.71 10.39
CA GLN A 344 7.59 -0.42 8.95
C GLN A 344 7.99 1.04 8.70
N ILE A 345 7.37 2.01 9.39
CA ILE A 345 7.74 3.43 9.31
C ILE A 345 9.21 3.63 9.68
N SER A 346 9.67 2.98 10.75
CA SER A 346 11.06 3.06 11.22
C SER A 346 12.07 2.55 10.19
N ALA A 347 11.74 1.50 9.44
CA ALA A 347 12.64 0.87 8.47
C ALA A 347 12.74 1.63 7.13
N MET A 348 11.72 2.42 6.75
CA MET A 348 11.62 3.04 5.42
C MET A 348 12.80 3.93 5.07
N TYR A 349 13.22 4.79 5.99
CA TYR A 349 14.33 5.72 5.76
C TYR A 349 15.66 5.02 5.48
N GLY A 350 15.99 3.97 6.24
CA GLY A 350 17.25 3.25 6.09
C GLY A 350 17.41 2.60 4.72
N GLY A 351 16.35 1.94 4.24
CA GLY A 351 16.34 1.30 2.92
C GLY A 351 16.49 2.30 1.76
N ASP A 352 15.75 3.42 1.81
CA ASP A 352 15.86 4.47 0.79
C ASP A 352 17.25 5.10 0.76
N ARG A 353 17.81 5.42 1.92
CA ARG A 353 19.15 6.01 2.04
C ARG A 353 20.24 5.08 1.51
N ALA A 354 20.20 3.78 1.82
CA ALA A 354 21.18 2.82 1.36
C ALA A 354 21.22 2.73 -0.18
N ARG A 355 20.04 2.67 -0.80
CA ARG A 355 19.89 2.67 -2.26
C ARG A 355 20.45 3.95 -2.90
N LYS A 356 20.10 5.11 -2.41
CA LYS A 356 20.53 6.42 -2.92
C LYS A 356 22.02 6.69 -2.72
N ARG A 357 22.61 6.11 -1.68
CA ARG A 357 24.05 6.22 -1.45
C ARG A 357 24.84 5.77 -2.70
N ASN A 358 24.52 4.59 -3.21
CA ASN A 358 25.20 4.09 -4.42
C ASN A 358 24.97 5.02 -5.63
N LEU A 359 23.77 5.55 -5.82
CA LEU A 359 23.48 6.47 -6.93
C LEU A 359 24.30 7.77 -6.83
N VAL A 360 24.52 8.31 -5.64
CA VAL A 360 25.29 9.54 -5.43
C VAL A 360 26.80 9.25 -5.49
N GLU A 361 27.29 8.22 -4.79
CA GLU A 361 28.71 7.88 -4.75
C GLU A 361 29.29 7.47 -6.11
N PHE A 362 28.45 6.93 -7.00
CA PHE A 362 28.87 6.51 -8.35
C PHE A 362 28.48 7.49 -9.46
N GLY A 363 28.04 8.71 -9.12
CA GLY A 363 27.81 9.81 -10.06
C GLY A 363 26.55 9.69 -10.93
N PHE A 364 25.51 8.97 -10.45
CA PHE A 364 24.21 8.90 -11.14
C PHE A 364 23.25 10.01 -10.67
N ARG A 365 23.38 10.48 -9.43
CA ARG A 365 22.53 11.55 -8.88
C ARG A 365 23.35 12.52 -8.02
N LEU A 366 22.88 13.78 -7.94
CA LEU A 366 23.43 14.78 -7.03
C LEU A 366 23.11 14.42 -5.57
N PRO A 367 23.89 14.93 -4.59
CA PRO A 367 23.61 14.75 -3.16
C PRO A 367 22.20 15.17 -2.72
N ALA A 368 21.57 16.09 -3.44
CA ALA A 368 20.17 16.50 -3.21
C ALA A 368 19.18 15.34 -3.29
N ALA A 369 19.51 14.25 -3.98
CA ALA A 369 18.69 13.04 -4.01
C ALA A 369 18.44 12.44 -2.62
N PHE A 370 19.34 12.66 -1.64
CA PHE A 370 19.16 12.23 -0.26
C PHE A 370 18.00 12.96 0.46
N ASP A 371 17.61 14.15 -0.01
CA ASP A 371 16.59 14.99 0.60
C ASP A 371 15.18 14.67 0.08
N ASN A 372 15.07 13.89 -1.01
CA ASN A 372 13.83 13.26 -1.42
C ASN A 372 13.68 11.90 -0.71
N ARG A 373 13.16 11.85 0.46
CA ARG A 373 13.14 10.69 1.34
C ARG A 373 11.86 10.57 2.15
N PRO A 374 11.51 9.38 2.64
CA PRO A 374 10.51 9.31 3.69
C PRO A 374 11.02 10.00 4.96
N LEU A 375 10.10 10.36 5.85
CA LEU A 375 10.44 10.87 7.16
C LEU A 375 11.30 9.85 7.92
N LYS A 376 12.22 10.35 8.74
CA LYS A 376 12.82 9.54 9.80
C LYS A 376 11.77 9.26 10.87
N PHE A 377 11.96 8.19 11.64
CA PHE A 377 11.00 7.83 12.68
C PHE A 377 10.80 8.96 13.70
N GLU A 378 11.87 9.62 14.14
CA GLU A 378 11.80 10.75 15.09
C GLU A 378 11.05 11.94 14.48
N GLU A 379 11.25 12.21 13.17
CA GLU A 379 10.53 13.27 12.47
C GLU A 379 9.03 13.00 12.41
N PHE A 380 8.65 11.74 12.10
CA PHE A 380 7.27 11.31 12.12
C PHE A 380 6.66 11.41 13.53
N HIS A 381 7.36 10.90 14.54
CA HIS A 381 6.91 10.91 15.93
C HIS A 381 6.72 12.33 16.48
N ASN A 382 7.56 13.28 16.05
CA ASN A 382 7.46 14.71 16.45
C ASN A 382 6.25 15.42 15.80
N LEU A 383 5.70 14.91 14.70
CA LEU A 383 4.48 15.44 14.07
C LEU A 383 3.20 14.93 14.73
N ILE A 384 3.29 13.92 15.58
CA ILE A 384 2.15 13.32 16.26
C ILE A 384 1.79 14.14 17.49
N HIS A 385 0.55 14.65 17.55
CA HIS A 385 0.01 15.34 18.72
C HIS A 385 -0.77 14.39 19.63
N GLN A 386 -1.69 13.61 19.06
CA GLN A 386 -2.44 12.56 19.77
C GLN A 386 -2.52 11.33 18.89
N VAL A 387 -2.29 10.15 19.48
CA VAL A 387 -2.31 8.88 18.77
C VAL A 387 -3.01 7.78 19.54
N ILE A 388 -3.79 6.96 18.81
CA ILE A 388 -4.29 5.67 19.30
C ILE A 388 -3.58 4.58 18.51
N TYR A 389 -2.83 3.74 19.21
CA TYR A 389 -2.24 2.52 18.68
C TYR A 389 -3.26 1.39 18.78
N VAL A 390 -3.66 0.81 17.66
CA VAL A 390 -4.65 -0.26 17.61
C VAL A 390 -3.95 -1.56 17.25
N SER A 391 -4.05 -2.57 18.10
CA SER A 391 -3.42 -3.88 17.87
C SER A 391 -4.08 -4.99 18.69
N ALA A 392 -4.09 -6.22 18.17
CA ALA A 392 -4.42 -7.41 18.96
C ALA A 392 -3.22 -7.88 19.81
N THR A 393 -2.01 -7.47 19.47
CA THR A 393 -0.74 -7.84 20.10
C THR A 393 0.22 -6.64 20.13
N PRO A 394 -0.03 -5.62 20.97
CA PRO A 394 0.81 -4.42 21.04
C PRO A 394 2.28 -4.75 21.29
N ALA A 395 3.18 -3.96 20.69
CA ALA A 395 4.63 -4.11 20.90
C ALA A 395 5.12 -3.28 22.09
N ASN A 396 6.37 -3.50 22.48
CA ASN A 396 6.97 -2.79 23.62
C ASN A 396 7.03 -1.28 23.41
N PHE A 397 7.10 -0.83 22.14
CA PHE A 397 7.11 0.60 21.81
C PHE A 397 5.77 1.23 22.21
N GLU A 398 4.64 0.68 21.76
CA GLU A 398 3.32 1.25 22.04
C GLU A 398 3.00 1.22 23.54
N LEU A 399 3.38 0.12 24.22
CA LEU A 399 3.20 -0.02 25.67
C LEU A 399 4.00 1.00 26.47
N LYS A 400 5.21 1.31 25.99
CA LYS A 400 6.07 2.34 26.61
C LYS A 400 5.51 3.74 26.36
N GLU A 401 5.07 4.04 25.14
CA GLU A 401 4.52 5.35 24.75
C GLU A 401 3.20 5.66 25.47
N SER A 402 2.38 4.64 25.75
CA SER A 402 1.14 4.77 26.51
C SER A 402 1.33 4.67 28.04
N GLU A 403 2.59 4.63 28.51
CA GLU A 403 2.91 4.45 29.94
C GLU A 403 2.26 3.19 30.56
N GLY A 404 1.99 2.20 29.74
CA GLY A 404 1.35 0.94 30.12
C GLY A 404 -0.17 1.01 30.24
N VAL A 405 -0.79 2.15 29.92
CA VAL A 405 -2.25 2.28 29.91
C VAL A 405 -2.81 1.62 28.64
N ILE A 406 -3.55 0.53 28.84
CA ILE A 406 -4.12 -0.28 27.76
C ILE A 406 -5.65 -0.34 27.95
N VAL A 407 -6.37 0.03 26.91
CA VAL A 407 -7.82 -0.16 26.82
C VAL A 407 -8.09 -1.49 26.14
N GLU A 408 -8.68 -2.44 26.86
CA GLU A 408 -8.94 -3.78 26.33
C GLU A 408 -10.31 -3.87 25.65
N GLN A 409 -10.32 -4.55 24.48
CA GLN A 409 -11.54 -4.90 23.75
C GLN A 409 -11.44 -6.34 23.24
N VAL A 410 -11.73 -7.29 24.12
CA VAL A 410 -11.55 -8.73 23.86
C VAL A 410 -12.87 -9.47 23.61
N ILE A 411 -14.00 -8.89 24.00
CA ILE A 411 -15.32 -9.47 23.76
C ILE A 411 -15.75 -9.30 22.31
N ARG A 412 -16.13 -10.41 21.67
CA ARG A 412 -16.74 -10.41 20.32
C ARG A 412 -18.26 -10.33 20.43
N PRO A 413 -18.90 -9.36 19.77
CA PRO A 413 -20.38 -9.25 19.76
C PRO A 413 -21.08 -10.50 19.24
N THR A 414 -20.43 -11.30 18.41
CA THR A 414 -20.94 -12.55 17.85
C THR A 414 -20.94 -13.72 18.83
N GLY A 415 -20.34 -13.56 19.99
CA GLY A 415 -20.15 -14.62 20.98
C GLY A 415 -19.09 -15.65 20.62
N LEU A 416 -18.38 -15.51 19.48
CA LEU A 416 -17.35 -16.45 19.05
C LEU A 416 -16.17 -16.48 20.02
N LEU A 417 -15.79 -17.71 20.39
CA LEU A 417 -14.67 -17.95 21.30
C LEU A 417 -13.33 -17.88 20.58
N ASP A 418 -12.27 -17.57 21.32
CA ASP A 418 -10.92 -17.87 20.83
C ASP A 418 -10.75 -19.37 20.61
N PRO A 419 -9.97 -19.82 19.62
CA PRO A 419 -9.84 -21.23 19.29
C PRO A 419 -9.18 -22.01 20.43
N GLU A 420 -9.53 -23.27 20.56
CA GLU A 420 -8.80 -24.17 21.44
C GLU A 420 -7.42 -24.47 20.88
N ILE A 421 -6.39 -24.38 21.71
CA ILE A 421 -5.01 -24.68 21.33
C ILE A 421 -4.62 -26.06 21.89
N GLU A 422 -4.26 -26.96 20.99
CA GLU A 422 -3.73 -28.27 21.33
C GLU A 422 -2.26 -28.37 20.94
N VAL A 423 -1.41 -28.90 21.84
CA VAL A 423 -0.01 -29.15 21.52
C VAL A 423 0.15 -30.63 21.27
N ARG A 424 0.73 -30.98 20.12
CA ARG A 424 1.01 -32.39 19.73
C ARG A 424 2.50 -32.59 19.43
N PRO A 425 3.06 -33.81 19.60
CA PRO A 425 4.44 -34.06 19.25
C PRO A 425 4.78 -33.75 17.79
N SER A 426 6.01 -33.32 17.54
CA SER A 426 6.50 -33.09 16.17
C SER A 426 6.78 -34.39 15.42
N THR A 427 6.96 -35.49 16.12
CA THR A 427 7.10 -36.82 15.51
C THR A 427 5.83 -37.24 14.81
N ASN A 428 5.93 -37.59 13.51
CA ASN A 428 4.80 -37.89 12.62
C ASN A 428 3.79 -36.76 12.44
N GLN A 429 4.22 -35.50 12.60
CA GLN A 429 3.35 -34.33 12.48
C GLN A 429 2.62 -34.24 11.12
N ILE A 430 3.21 -34.75 10.05
CA ILE A 430 2.61 -34.72 8.71
C ILE A 430 1.46 -35.71 8.59
N ASP A 431 1.63 -36.92 9.11
CA ASP A 431 0.58 -37.95 9.06
C ASP A 431 -0.62 -37.55 9.94
N ASP A 432 -0.38 -37.03 11.12
CA ASP A 432 -1.41 -36.48 12.01
C ASP A 432 -2.12 -35.28 11.38
N LEU A 433 -1.37 -34.37 10.75
CA LEU A 433 -1.93 -33.24 10.01
C LEU A 433 -2.83 -33.69 8.85
N MET A 434 -2.43 -34.71 8.10
CA MET A 434 -3.25 -35.25 6.99
C MET A 434 -4.58 -35.82 7.49
N GLU A 435 -4.57 -36.54 8.61
CA GLU A 435 -5.81 -37.06 9.22
C GLU A 435 -6.76 -35.90 9.62
N GLU A 436 -6.23 -34.83 10.23
CA GLU A 436 -7.00 -33.64 10.57
C GLU A 436 -7.51 -32.88 9.32
N ILE A 437 -6.73 -32.84 8.25
CA ILE A 437 -7.14 -32.22 6.97
C ILE A 437 -8.33 -32.99 6.40
N LEU A 438 -8.24 -34.32 6.27
CA LEU A 438 -9.30 -35.16 5.71
C LEU A 438 -10.61 -35.01 6.51
N LYS A 439 -10.56 -35.07 7.84
CA LYS A 439 -11.74 -34.88 8.72
C LYS A 439 -12.45 -33.54 8.50
N ARG A 440 -11.73 -32.50 8.12
CA ARG A 440 -12.29 -31.16 7.92
C ARG A 440 -12.71 -30.90 6.47
N ALA A 441 -11.97 -31.45 5.51
CA ALA A 441 -12.32 -31.37 4.10
C ALA A 441 -13.69 -32.03 3.82
N GLU A 442 -14.00 -33.16 4.50
CA GLU A 442 -15.32 -33.80 4.46
C GLU A 442 -16.45 -32.88 4.94
N LYS A 443 -16.15 -31.94 5.85
CA LYS A 443 -17.10 -30.95 6.36
C LYS A 443 -17.10 -29.65 5.56
N HIS A 444 -16.35 -29.58 4.47
CA HIS A 444 -16.14 -28.37 3.66
C HIS A 444 -15.55 -27.20 4.44
N GLU A 445 -14.78 -27.47 5.48
CA GLU A 445 -14.03 -26.49 6.26
C GLU A 445 -12.66 -26.27 5.63
N ARG A 446 -12.02 -25.10 5.90
CA ARG A 446 -10.70 -24.76 5.35
C ARG A 446 -9.63 -24.79 6.41
N ILE A 447 -8.40 -25.11 5.97
CA ILE A 447 -7.26 -25.34 6.82
C ILE A 447 -6.11 -24.40 6.41
N LEU A 448 -5.46 -23.81 7.41
CA LEU A 448 -4.22 -23.07 7.23
C LEU A 448 -3.07 -23.82 7.89
N VAL A 449 -1.96 -23.98 7.18
CA VAL A 449 -0.75 -24.63 7.69
C VAL A 449 0.42 -23.66 7.61
N THR A 450 1.13 -23.47 8.74
CA THR A 450 2.31 -22.60 8.77
C THR A 450 3.59 -23.41 8.92
N THR A 451 4.54 -23.13 8.01
CA THR A 451 5.88 -23.73 7.98
C THR A 451 6.96 -22.70 8.34
N LEU A 452 8.20 -23.11 8.53
CA LEU A 452 9.32 -22.22 8.83
C LEU A 452 10.00 -21.65 7.59
N THR A 453 9.97 -22.39 6.48
CA THR A 453 10.67 -22.01 5.25
C THR A 453 9.76 -22.10 4.01
N LYS A 454 10.12 -21.34 2.97
CA LYS A 454 9.44 -21.41 1.67
C LYS A 454 9.49 -22.80 1.07
N ARG A 455 10.65 -23.42 1.12
CA ARG A 455 10.88 -24.76 0.60
C ARG A 455 9.99 -25.80 1.30
N MET A 456 9.87 -25.74 2.63
CA MET A 456 8.92 -26.60 3.35
C MET A 456 7.47 -26.39 2.92
N ALA A 457 7.08 -25.13 2.62
CA ALA A 457 5.72 -24.85 2.15
C ALA A 457 5.46 -25.46 0.77
N GLU A 458 6.41 -25.35 -0.14
CA GLU A 458 6.35 -25.93 -1.48
C GLU A 458 6.32 -27.46 -1.42
N GLU A 459 7.28 -28.08 -0.73
CA GLU A 459 7.40 -29.53 -0.57
C GLU A 459 6.17 -30.15 0.11
N LEU A 460 5.66 -29.50 1.18
CA LEU A 460 4.43 -29.97 1.84
C LEU A 460 3.22 -29.87 0.93
N THR A 461 3.10 -28.79 0.14
CA THR A 461 1.97 -28.64 -0.81
C THR A 461 2.03 -29.71 -1.88
N GLU A 462 3.21 -29.98 -2.45
CA GLU A 462 3.40 -31.07 -3.43
C GLU A 462 3.07 -32.43 -2.83
N TYR A 463 3.49 -32.69 -1.60
CA TYR A 463 3.16 -33.91 -0.88
C TYR A 463 1.65 -34.09 -0.69
N LEU A 464 0.95 -33.02 -0.28
CA LEU A 464 -0.53 -33.05 -0.13
C LEU A 464 -1.24 -33.28 -1.45
N LEU A 465 -0.80 -32.63 -2.53
CA LEU A 465 -1.36 -32.81 -3.88
C LEU A 465 -1.18 -34.25 -4.38
N ASN A 466 -0.04 -34.87 -4.10
CA ASN A 466 0.23 -36.28 -4.44
C ASN A 466 -0.66 -37.28 -3.67
N HIS A 467 -1.35 -36.82 -2.62
CA HIS A 467 -2.31 -37.59 -1.84
C HIS A 467 -3.76 -37.12 -2.06
N ASP A 468 -4.04 -36.53 -3.23
CA ASP A 468 -5.38 -36.06 -3.66
C ASP A 468 -6.01 -34.98 -2.76
N ILE A 469 -5.19 -34.27 -1.94
CA ILE A 469 -5.65 -33.16 -1.13
C ILE A 469 -5.49 -31.86 -1.94
N LYS A 470 -6.55 -31.09 -2.06
CA LYS A 470 -6.56 -29.80 -2.77
C LYS A 470 -5.82 -28.73 -1.96
N ALA A 471 -4.54 -28.57 -2.21
CA ALA A 471 -3.66 -27.67 -1.49
C ALA A 471 -3.08 -26.59 -2.40
N ALA A 472 -2.81 -25.42 -1.84
CA ALA A 472 -2.02 -24.35 -2.45
C ALA A 472 -1.01 -23.80 -1.45
N TYR A 473 0.05 -23.14 -1.95
CA TYR A 473 0.98 -22.44 -1.07
C TYR A 473 1.03 -20.94 -1.37
N ILE A 474 1.40 -20.18 -0.35
CA ILE A 474 1.70 -18.74 -0.48
C ILE A 474 3.00 -18.43 0.28
N HIS A 475 3.92 -17.68 -0.36
CA HIS A 475 5.10 -17.09 0.25
C HIS A 475 5.48 -15.77 -0.45
N SER A 476 6.58 -15.13 -0.05
CA SER A 476 6.94 -13.78 -0.50
C SER A 476 7.18 -13.65 -2.00
N ASN A 477 7.45 -14.75 -2.72
CA ASN A 477 7.70 -14.74 -4.18
C ASN A 477 6.40 -14.81 -5.00
N VAL A 478 5.26 -15.12 -4.37
CA VAL A 478 3.96 -15.13 -5.07
C VAL A 478 3.52 -13.69 -5.33
N VAL A 479 3.21 -13.38 -6.59
CA VAL A 479 2.77 -12.03 -7.01
C VAL A 479 1.45 -11.66 -6.33
N ASN A 480 1.24 -10.39 -6.04
CA ASN A 480 0.06 -9.92 -5.28
C ASN A 480 -1.28 -10.33 -5.91
N LEU A 481 -1.40 -10.32 -7.24
CA LEU A 481 -2.63 -10.74 -7.92
C LEU A 481 -2.91 -12.23 -7.74
N ASP A 482 -1.88 -13.08 -7.88
CA ASP A 482 -2.02 -14.53 -7.68
C ASP A 482 -2.34 -14.86 -6.22
N ARG A 483 -1.77 -14.11 -5.27
CA ARG A 483 -2.08 -14.25 -3.85
C ARG A 483 -3.56 -14.03 -3.57
N ILE A 484 -4.15 -12.98 -4.13
CA ILE A 484 -5.58 -12.68 -3.99
C ILE A 484 -6.44 -13.79 -4.60
N LYS A 485 -6.04 -14.28 -5.78
CA LYS A 485 -6.73 -15.40 -6.45
C LYS A 485 -6.70 -16.66 -5.58
N ILE A 486 -5.54 -17.06 -5.08
CA ILE A 486 -5.38 -18.24 -4.22
C ILE A 486 -6.26 -18.14 -2.96
N ILE A 487 -6.35 -16.95 -2.35
CA ILE A 487 -7.20 -16.71 -1.18
C ILE A 487 -8.67 -16.84 -1.52
N ASN A 488 -9.11 -16.28 -2.65
CA ASN A 488 -10.49 -16.42 -3.12
C ASN A 488 -10.82 -17.86 -3.48
N ASP A 489 -9.88 -18.58 -4.08
CA ASP A 489 -10.00 -20.00 -4.41
C ASP A 489 -10.08 -20.88 -3.16
N LEU A 490 -9.35 -20.57 -2.09
CA LEU A 490 -9.52 -21.21 -0.77
C LEU A 490 -10.93 -20.96 -0.21
N ARG A 491 -11.41 -19.72 -0.22
CA ARG A 491 -12.74 -19.36 0.28
C ARG A 491 -13.86 -20.04 -0.51
N SER A 492 -13.73 -20.10 -1.84
CA SER A 492 -14.72 -20.74 -2.71
C SER A 492 -14.67 -22.29 -2.68
N GLY A 493 -13.61 -22.87 -2.09
CA GLY A 493 -13.47 -24.32 -1.96
C GLY A 493 -12.78 -25.00 -3.14
N VAL A 494 -12.09 -24.25 -3.99
CA VAL A 494 -11.16 -24.79 -4.98
C VAL A 494 -10.00 -25.49 -4.27
N TYR A 495 -9.51 -24.89 -3.18
CA TYR A 495 -8.54 -25.49 -2.27
C TYR A 495 -9.17 -25.75 -0.90
N ASP A 496 -8.73 -26.80 -0.23
CA ASP A 496 -9.11 -27.12 1.15
C ASP A 496 -8.01 -26.67 2.14
N VAL A 497 -6.76 -26.67 1.68
CA VAL A 497 -5.58 -26.34 2.49
C VAL A 497 -4.76 -25.23 1.85
N LEU A 498 -4.35 -24.28 2.68
CA LEU A 498 -3.39 -23.26 2.31
C LEU A 498 -2.15 -23.35 3.20
N VAL A 499 -1.00 -23.59 2.57
CA VAL A 499 0.29 -23.72 3.24
C VAL A 499 1.12 -22.45 3.07
N GLY A 500 1.83 -22.01 4.10
CA GLY A 500 2.75 -20.87 3.94
C GLY A 500 3.62 -20.55 5.13
N VAL A 501 4.59 -19.68 4.91
CA VAL A 501 5.61 -19.30 5.90
C VAL A 501 5.13 -18.18 6.81
N ASN A 502 4.50 -17.17 6.27
CA ASN A 502 4.11 -15.94 6.98
C ASN A 502 2.76 -15.40 6.47
N LEU A 503 1.88 -16.31 6.11
CA LEU A 503 0.60 -16.08 5.45
C LEU A 503 -0.30 -15.10 6.18
N LEU A 504 -0.11 -14.99 7.46
CA LEU A 504 -1.19 -14.65 8.38
C LEU A 504 -1.02 -13.28 9.02
N ARG A 505 0.00 -12.52 8.63
CA ARG A 505 0.23 -11.15 9.10
C ARG A 505 -0.67 -10.10 8.41
N GLU A 506 -1.27 -10.44 7.27
CA GLU A 506 -1.87 -9.46 6.37
C GLU A 506 -3.39 -9.32 6.48
N GLY A 507 -3.95 -9.36 7.69
CA GLY A 507 -5.36 -8.94 7.89
C GLY A 507 -6.44 -9.74 7.17
N LEU A 508 -6.14 -10.98 6.73
CA LEU A 508 -7.10 -11.82 6.03
C LEU A 508 -8.24 -12.25 6.97
N ASP A 509 -9.44 -11.95 6.57
CA ASP A 509 -10.66 -12.38 7.25
C ASP A 509 -11.21 -13.63 6.55
N LEU A 510 -10.92 -14.81 7.13
CA LEU A 510 -11.26 -16.11 6.57
C LEU A 510 -12.18 -16.88 7.54
N PRO A 511 -13.48 -16.57 7.58
CA PRO A 511 -14.41 -17.26 8.48
C PRO A 511 -14.60 -18.73 8.16
N GLU A 512 -14.20 -19.18 6.98
CA GLU A 512 -14.27 -20.58 6.53
C GLU A 512 -13.17 -21.46 7.16
N VAL A 513 -12.12 -20.85 7.75
CA VAL A 513 -10.99 -21.56 8.36
C VAL A 513 -11.37 -22.08 9.74
N SER A 514 -11.39 -23.39 9.90
CA SER A 514 -11.67 -24.06 11.17
C SER A 514 -10.41 -24.61 11.84
N LEU A 515 -9.33 -24.87 11.10
CA LEU A 515 -8.06 -25.36 11.64
C LEU A 515 -6.90 -24.47 11.22
N VAL A 516 -6.06 -24.16 12.21
CA VAL A 516 -4.73 -23.60 11.98
C VAL A 516 -3.71 -24.58 12.56
N ALA A 517 -2.86 -25.13 11.70
CA ALA A 517 -1.77 -26.01 12.08
C ALA A 517 -0.43 -25.26 12.03
N ILE A 518 0.33 -25.34 13.11
CA ILE A 518 1.63 -24.69 13.24
C ILE A 518 2.69 -25.77 13.38
N LEU A 519 3.42 -26.04 12.29
CA LEU A 519 4.51 -27.03 12.31
C LEU A 519 5.74 -26.44 13.02
N ASP A 520 6.49 -27.30 13.71
CA ASP A 520 7.70 -26.91 14.42
C ASP A 520 7.49 -25.65 15.30
N ALA A 521 6.46 -25.66 16.13
CA ALA A 521 6.07 -24.50 16.93
C ALA A 521 7.09 -24.16 18.04
N ASP A 522 7.93 -25.12 18.44
CA ASP A 522 8.99 -24.97 19.42
C ASP A 522 10.31 -24.39 18.89
N LYS A 523 10.43 -24.20 17.57
CA LYS A 523 11.60 -23.57 16.97
C LYS A 523 11.53 -22.06 17.15
N GLU A 524 11.94 -21.58 18.33
CA GLU A 524 11.89 -20.16 18.67
C GLU A 524 12.56 -19.27 17.63
N GLY A 525 11.94 -18.14 17.35
CA GLY A 525 12.40 -17.15 16.39
C GLY A 525 11.28 -16.18 16.01
N PHE A 526 11.54 -15.31 15.04
CA PHE A 526 10.61 -14.29 14.61
C PHE A 526 9.22 -14.83 14.18
N LEU A 527 9.19 -16.03 13.56
CA LEU A 527 7.96 -16.68 13.08
C LEU A 527 7.21 -17.45 14.18
N ARG A 528 7.85 -17.71 15.30
CA ARG A 528 7.31 -18.47 16.42
C ARG A 528 7.36 -17.66 17.74
N SER A 529 7.50 -16.34 17.63
CA SER A 529 7.35 -15.44 18.78
C SER A 529 5.91 -15.46 19.29
N HIS A 530 5.70 -15.13 20.56
CA HIS A 530 4.37 -15.01 21.17
C HIS A 530 3.38 -14.21 20.29
N ARG A 531 3.79 -13.06 19.75
CA ARG A 531 2.95 -12.24 18.84
C ARG A 531 2.57 -12.99 17.58
N SER A 532 3.54 -13.64 16.93
CA SER A 532 3.30 -14.39 15.69
C SER A 532 2.35 -15.58 15.93
N LEU A 533 2.54 -16.32 17.01
CA LEU A 533 1.70 -17.45 17.39
C LEU A 533 0.27 -16.98 17.72
N THR A 534 0.11 -15.93 18.52
CA THR A 534 -1.21 -15.36 18.88
C THR A 534 -1.98 -14.87 17.64
N GLN A 535 -1.31 -14.20 16.70
CA GLN A 535 -1.95 -13.75 15.45
C GLN A 535 -2.35 -14.90 14.55
N THR A 536 -1.49 -15.92 14.47
CA THR A 536 -1.74 -17.13 13.71
C THR A 536 -2.93 -17.89 14.28
N ALA A 537 -2.94 -18.10 15.59
CA ALA A 537 -4.06 -18.72 16.31
C ALA A 537 -5.38 -17.95 16.11
N GLY A 538 -5.34 -16.63 16.16
CA GLY A 538 -6.49 -15.77 15.95
C GLY A 538 -7.18 -15.90 14.59
N ARG A 539 -6.55 -16.53 13.59
CA ARG A 539 -7.18 -16.80 12.27
C ARG A 539 -8.30 -17.83 12.35
N ALA A 540 -8.24 -18.78 13.28
CA ALA A 540 -9.32 -19.74 13.53
C ALA A 540 -10.45 -19.16 14.41
N ALA A 541 -10.29 -17.98 15.00
CA ALA A 541 -11.25 -17.37 15.93
C ALA A 541 -12.55 -16.86 15.28
N ARG A 542 -12.67 -16.94 13.96
CA ARG A 542 -13.87 -16.55 13.19
C ARG A 542 -14.81 -17.73 12.92
N ASN A 543 -14.37 -18.94 13.20
CA ASN A 543 -15.14 -20.16 13.01
C ASN A 543 -15.61 -20.73 14.36
N VAL A 544 -16.86 -21.19 14.40
CA VAL A 544 -17.43 -21.80 15.63
C VAL A 544 -16.63 -23.06 16.03
N ASN A 545 -16.11 -23.80 15.03
CA ASN A 545 -15.30 -25.01 15.20
C ASN A 545 -13.78 -24.71 15.21
N GLY A 546 -13.41 -23.45 15.49
CA GLY A 546 -12.04 -22.99 15.42
C GLY A 546 -11.11 -23.77 16.36
N LYS A 547 -10.05 -24.37 15.81
CA LYS A 547 -9.01 -25.12 16.53
C LYS A 547 -7.63 -24.75 16.03
N VAL A 548 -6.65 -24.78 16.93
CA VAL A 548 -5.23 -24.61 16.63
C VAL A 548 -4.47 -25.84 17.10
N ILE A 549 -3.64 -26.39 16.23
CA ILE A 549 -2.71 -27.47 16.59
C ILE A 549 -1.29 -26.92 16.46
N MET A 550 -0.54 -26.96 17.57
CA MET A 550 0.88 -26.63 17.59
C MET A 550 1.68 -27.94 17.69
N TYR A 551 2.43 -28.26 16.64
CA TYR A 551 3.33 -29.41 16.66
C TYR A 551 4.66 -28.99 17.27
N ALA A 552 4.98 -29.59 18.42
CA ALA A 552 6.15 -29.25 19.22
C ALA A 552 6.54 -30.38 20.15
N ASP A 553 7.85 -30.58 20.36
CA ASP A 553 8.37 -31.57 21.32
C ASP A 553 8.52 -30.96 22.72
N SER A 554 8.54 -29.63 22.80
CA SER A 554 8.59 -28.91 24.08
C SER A 554 7.78 -27.63 24.00
N ILE A 555 7.14 -27.22 25.10
CA ILE A 555 6.42 -25.96 25.18
C ILE A 555 7.42 -24.83 25.50
N THR A 556 7.58 -23.92 24.58
CA THR A 556 8.43 -22.72 24.75
C THR A 556 7.71 -21.61 25.53
N GLU A 557 8.46 -20.61 26.01
CA GLU A 557 7.88 -19.44 26.70
C GLU A 557 6.89 -18.70 25.82
N SER A 558 7.20 -18.58 24.52
CA SER A 558 6.32 -17.94 23.51
C SER A 558 5.01 -18.71 23.31
N MET A 559 5.08 -20.04 23.29
CA MET A 559 3.90 -20.91 23.22
C MET A 559 3.06 -20.81 24.49
N GLN A 560 3.68 -20.88 25.66
CA GLN A 560 2.98 -20.81 26.94
C GLN A 560 2.21 -19.49 27.08
N LYS A 561 2.87 -18.36 26.80
CA LYS A 561 2.19 -17.05 26.81
C LYS A 561 1.01 -16.98 25.85
N THR A 562 1.11 -17.62 24.68
CA THR A 562 0.01 -17.66 23.70
C THR A 562 -1.15 -18.50 24.20
N ILE A 563 -0.87 -19.65 24.79
CA ILE A 563 -1.87 -20.55 25.36
C ILE A 563 -2.61 -19.85 26.50
N ASP A 564 -1.86 -19.30 27.47
CA ASP A 564 -2.42 -18.63 28.64
C ASP A 564 -3.33 -17.43 28.24
N GLU A 565 -2.86 -16.61 27.33
CA GLU A 565 -3.64 -15.46 26.87
C GLU A 565 -4.90 -15.89 26.08
N THR A 566 -4.80 -16.94 25.27
CA THR A 566 -5.95 -17.47 24.53
C THR A 566 -6.99 -18.07 25.48
N LEU A 567 -6.55 -18.79 26.53
CA LEU A 567 -7.43 -19.32 27.56
C LEU A 567 -8.12 -18.17 28.33
N ARG A 568 -7.39 -17.16 28.79
CA ARG A 568 -7.94 -15.99 29.48
C ARG A 568 -9.05 -15.32 28.66
N ARG A 569 -8.79 -15.09 27.37
CA ARG A 569 -9.75 -14.47 26.45
C ARG A 569 -10.98 -15.37 26.25
N ARG A 570 -10.76 -16.67 26.12
CA ARG A 570 -11.84 -17.65 25.96
C ARG A 570 -12.74 -17.71 27.19
N GLU A 571 -12.18 -17.72 28.40
CA GLU A 571 -12.93 -17.68 29.65
C GLU A 571 -13.76 -16.41 29.78
N LYS A 572 -13.16 -15.23 29.55
CA LYS A 572 -13.86 -13.93 29.57
C LYS A 572 -15.04 -13.91 28.58
N GLN A 573 -14.86 -14.46 27.39
CA GLN A 573 -15.93 -14.53 26.38
C GLN A 573 -17.03 -15.52 26.79
N LEU A 574 -16.69 -16.67 27.36
CA LEU A 574 -17.66 -17.66 27.86
C LEU A 574 -18.52 -17.07 28.99
N GLU A 575 -17.90 -16.40 29.94
CA GLU A 575 -18.60 -15.72 31.02
C GLU A 575 -19.57 -14.66 30.49
N TYR A 576 -19.10 -13.81 29.56
CA TYR A 576 -19.94 -12.81 28.91
C TYR A 576 -21.12 -13.45 28.16
N ASN A 577 -20.89 -14.52 27.39
CA ASN A 577 -21.94 -15.24 26.67
C ASN A 577 -22.99 -15.83 27.62
N ALA A 578 -22.54 -16.39 28.74
CA ALA A 578 -23.47 -16.95 29.77
C ALA A 578 -24.32 -15.86 30.43
N GLN A 579 -23.74 -14.72 30.80
CA GLN A 579 -24.43 -13.60 31.40
C GLN A 579 -25.47 -12.97 30.47
N HIS A 580 -25.18 -12.91 29.16
CA HIS A 580 -26.02 -12.24 28.17
C HIS A 580 -26.86 -13.22 27.33
N HIS A 581 -26.80 -14.51 27.62
CA HIS A 581 -27.52 -15.57 26.89
C HIS A 581 -27.19 -15.57 25.37
N ILE A 582 -25.93 -15.33 25.02
CA ILE A 582 -25.43 -15.29 23.62
C ILE A 582 -25.01 -16.68 23.20
N THR A 583 -25.58 -17.17 22.09
CA THR A 583 -25.08 -18.37 21.41
C THR A 583 -24.07 -17.94 20.33
N PRO A 584 -22.84 -18.52 20.31
CA PRO A 584 -21.86 -18.20 19.28
C PRO A 584 -22.41 -18.41 17.87
N THR A 585 -22.32 -17.39 17.03
CA THR A 585 -22.79 -17.44 15.64
C THR A 585 -21.72 -17.05 14.67
N GLN A 586 -21.54 -17.87 13.62
CA GLN A 586 -20.59 -17.59 12.57
C GLN A 586 -21.13 -16.52 11.62
N ILE A 587 -20.32 -15.52 11.30
CA ILE A 587 -20.65 -14.50 10.32
C ILE A 587 -20.53 -15.12 8.93
N LYS A 588 -21.65 -15.23 8.21
CA LYS A 588 -21.64 -15.55 6.79
C LYS A 588 -21.44 -14.25 5.99
N ARG A 589 -20.24 -13.95 5.59
CA ARG A 589 -20.02 -12.91 4.58
C ARG A 589 -20.28 -13.50 3.19
N SER A 590 -21.14 -12.83 2.41
CA SER A 590 -21.17 -13.08 0.97
C SER A 590 -19.76 -12.92 0.43
N ILE A 591 -19.32 -13.81 -0.46
CA ILE A 591 -18.06 -13.70 -1.19
C ILE A 591 -18.21 -12.49 -2.12
N LYS A 592 -18.18 -11.28 -1.56
CA LYS A 592 -17.87 -10.07 -2.30
C LYS A 592 -16.37 -10.14 -2.55
N GLU A 593 -15.99 -10.06 -3.82
CA GLU A 593 -14.57 -9.96 -4.20
C GLU A 593 -13.85 -9.02 -3.23
N ILE A 594 -12.74 -9.50 -2.65
CA ILE A 594 -11.93 -8.79 -1.65
C ILE A 594 -11.29 -7.51 -2.23
N LEU A 595 -11.52 -7.24 -3.50
CA LEU A 595 -11.11 -6.01 -4.15
C LEU A 595 -12.34 -5.24 -4.63
N PRO A 596 -12.44 -3.96 -4.32
CA PRO A 596 -13.20 -3.01 -5.12
C PRO A 596 -12.44 -2.70 -6.44
N THR A 597 -11.84 -3.73 -7.08
CA THR A 597 -11.15 -3.57 -8.37
C THR A 597 -12.12 -3.24 -9.50
N LYS A 598 -13.41 -3.49 -9.35
CA LYS A 598 -14.40 -3.05 -10.34
C LYS A 598 -14.66 -1.54 -10.32
N ASN A 599 -14.42 -0.86 -9.21
CA ASN A 599 -14.61 0.59 -9.12
C ASN A 599 -13.30 1.39 -9.13
N ILE A 600 -12.14 0.72 -8.92
CA ILE A 600 -10.81 1.36 -8.99
C ILE A 600 -10.16 1.11 -10.36
N SER A 601 -10.64 0.14 -11.14
CA SER A 601 -10.10 -0.23 -12.46
C SER A 601 -10.96 0.18 -13.65
N MET A 602 -11.99 1.02 -13.46
CA MET A 602 -12.77 1.55 -14.59
C MET A 602 -12.19 2.86 -15.11
N GLY A 603 -10.97 2.83 -15.56
CA GLY A 603 -10.30 3.95 -16.26
C GLY A 603 -9.54 3.53 -17.51
N THR A 604 -9.55 2.26 -17.90
CA THR A 604 -9.02 1.85 -19.20
C THR A 604 -10.15 1.34 -20.08
N ASN A 605 -10.71 2.24 -20.91
CA ASN A 605 -11.35 1.85 -22.15
C ASN A 605 -10.30 1.21 -23.09
N ILE A 606 -9.92 -0.01 -22.80
CA ILE A 606 -9.44 -0.92 -23.81
C ILE A 606 -10.68 -1.61 -24.33
N ALA A 607 -10.97 -1.34 -25.61
CA ALA A 607 -12.07 -1.84 -26.37
C ALA A 607 -12.37 -3.31 -26.07
N ASN A 608 -13.69 -3.57 -25.94
CA ASN A 608 -14.30 -4.89 -25.97
C ASN A 608 -13.63 -5.83 -26.99
N GLU A 609 -12.66 -6.59 -26.55
CA GLU A 609 -12.41 -7.91 -27.09
C GLU A 609 -12.86 -8.91 -26.04
N LYS A 610 -13.94 -9.59 -26.39
CA LYS A 610 -14.47 -10.74 -25.68
C LYS A 610 -13.36 -11.79 -25.52
N MET A 611 -12.62 -11.75 -24.43
CA MET A 611 -11.84 -12.88 -23.98
C MET A 611 -12.83 -13.90 -23.42
N LYS A 612 -13.27 -14.81 -24.26
CA LYS A 612 -13.85 -16.09 -23.85
C LYS A 612 -12.85 -16.76 -22.93
N LEU A 613 -13.23 -16.99 -21.68
CA LEU A 613 -12.59 -17.97 -20.80
C LEU A 613 -12.62 -19.32 -21.53
N GLN A 614 -11.57 -19.65 -22.25
CA GLN A 614 -11.29 -21.00 -22.66
C GLN A 614 -10.67 -21.72 -21.45
N LYS A 615 -11.33 -22.80 -21.04
CA LYS A 615 -10.76 -23.82 -20.19
C LYS A 615 -9.37 -24.15 -20.73
N TYR A 616 -8.38 -24.08 -19.91
CA TYR A 616 -7.07 -24.67 -20.17
C TYR A 616 -7.21 -26.18 -20.00
N ASP A 617 -7.62 -26.86 -21.07
CA ASP A 617 -7.14 -28.20 -21.36
C ASP A 617 -5.73 -27.98 -21.92
N ILE A 618 -4.74 -28.56 -21.29
CA ILE A 618 -3.35 -28.57 -21.78
C ILE A 618 -3.33 -29.63 -22.91
N PRO A 619 -3.24 -29.22 -24.16
CA PRO A 619 -2.63 -30.07 -25.16
C PRO A 619 -1.13 -29.75 -25.15
N SER A 620 -0.32 -30.76 -24.99
CA SER A 620 1.05 -30.78 -25.41
C SER A 620 1.14 -30.48 -26.90
N GLU A 621 1.15 -29.20 -27.29
CA GLU A 621 1.58 -28.75 -28.61
C GLU A 621 2.06 -27.30 -28.52
N GLU A 622 3.25 -27.14 -28.98
CA GLU A 622 4.15 -26.02 -29.22
C GLU A 622 3.48 -24.66 -29.32
N LEU A 623 3.81 -23.79 -28.32
CA LEU A 623 3.68 -22.34 -28.48
C LEU A 623 4.69 -21.89 -29.56
N PRO A 624 4.30 -21.12 -30.58
CA PRO A 624 5.26 -20.52 -31.49
C PRO A 624 6.10 -19.51 -30.69
N MET A 625 7.36 -19.88 -30.41
CA MET A 625 8.37 -18.99 -29.89
C MET A 625 8.54 -17.83 -30.88
N VAL A 626 8.33 -16.60 -30.43
CA VAL A 626 8.75 -15.42 -31.17
C VAL A 626 10.29 -15.42 -31.12
N ALA A 627 10.87 -16.01 -32.16
CA ALA A 627 12.32 -16.06 -32.29
C ALA A 627 12.87 -14.63 -32.49
N ASP A 628 13.90 -14.30 -31.72
CA ASP A 628 14.62 -13.04 -31.88
C ASP A 628 15.15 -12.94 -33.35
N PRO A 629 14.84 -11.87 -34.08
CA PRO A 629 15.26 -11.71 -35.49
C PRO A 629 16.76 -11.85 -35.71
N ILE A 630 17.58 -11.67 -34.68
CA ILE A 630 19.02 -11.83 -34.71
C ILE A 630 19.40 -13.33 -34.70
N ILE A 631 18.77 -14.12 -33.83
CA ILE A 631 19.02 -15.56 -33.70
C ILE A 631 18.61 -16.31 -34.99
N MET A 632 17.49 -15.93 -35.60
CA MET A 632 17.05 -16.50 -36.87
C MET A 632 18.03 -16.33 -38.03
N LYS A 633 18.88 -15.27 -38.03
CA LYS A 633 19.84 -14.98 -39.05
C LYS A 633 21.23 -15.60 -38.81
N MET A 634 21.47 -16.21 -37.65
CA MET A 634 22.77 -16.83 -37.32
C MET A 634 22.95 -18.14 -38.08
N THR A 635 24.16 -18.39 -38.53
CA THR A 635 24.54 -19.68 -39.14
C THR A 635 24.73 -20.76 -38.08
N LYS A 636 24.67 -22.06 -38.43
CA LYS A 636 24.93 -23.17 -37.49
C LYS A 636 26.21 -23.00 -36.69
N VAL A 637 27.30 -22.61 -37.33
CA VAL A 637 28.58 -22.39 -36.69
C VAL A 637 28.56 -21.21 -35.70
N GLN A 638 27.78 -20.17 -36.01
CA GLN A 638 27.58 -19.05 -35.11
C GLN A 638 26.71 -19.43 -33.90
N LEU A 639 25.67 -20.23 -34.09
CA LEU A 639 24.81 -20.76 -33.01
C LEU A 639 25.64 -21.66 -32.08
N GLU A 640 26.40 -22.61 -32.59
CA GLU A 640 27.29 -23.48 -31.80
C GLU A 640 28.30 -22.68 -30.97
N LYS A 641 28.92 -21.63 -31.56
CA LYS A 641 29.84 -20.75 -30.85
C LYS A 641 29.14 -19.93 -29.77
N SER A 642 27.93 -19.46 -30.02
CA SER A 642 27.13 -18.75 -29.02
C SER A 642 26.75 -19.67 -27.87
N ILE A 643 26.32 -20.91 -28.12
CA ILE A 643 26.03 -21.92 -27.11
C ILE A 643 27.24 -22.19 -26.23
N GLN A 644 28.45 -22.34 -26.84
CA GLN A 644 29.68 -22.55 -26.08
C GLN A 644 30.01 -21.36 -25.19
N ASN A 645 29.91 -20.13 -25.71
CA ASN A 645 30.17 -18.91 -24.92
C ASN A 645 29.18 -18.75 -23.78
N THR A 646 27.87 -18.91 -24.03
CA THR A 646 26.84 -18.79 -23.03
C THR A 646 26.96 -19.90 -21.95
N THR A 647 27.40 -21.10 -22.36
CA THR A 647 27.67 -22.21 -21.41
C THR A 647 28.86 -21.87 -20.48
N ALA A 648 29.88 -21.20 -21.00
CA ALA A 648 31.02 -20.76 -20.20
C ALA A 648 30.56 -19.69 -19.18
N LEU A 649 29.77 -18.71 -19.61
CA LEU A 649 29.19 -17.67 -18.74
C LEU A 649 28.26 -18.26 -17.67
N MET A 650 27.45 -19.25 -18.04
CA MET A 650 26.60 -19.96 -17.06
C MET A 650 27.41 -20.65 -15.96
N LYS A 651 28.50 -21.34 -16.35
CA LYS A 651 29.40 -22.01 -15.39
C LYS A 651 30.15 -21.02 -14.51
N GLU A 652 30.53 -19.87 -15.04
CA GLU A 652 31.18 -18.81 -14.28
C GLU A 652 30.22 -18.15 -13.30
N ALA A 653 28.98 -17.84 -13.70
CA ALA A 653 27.93 -17.35 -12.82
C ALA A 653 27.61 -18.35 -11.70
N ALA A 654 27.50 -19.64 -12.02
CA ALA A 654 27.27 -20.69 -11.02
C ALA A 654 28.44 -20.81 -10.02
N LYS A 655 29.71 -20.65 -10.49
CA LYS A 655 30.87 -20.65 -9.62
C LYS A 655 30.90 -19.46 -8.67
N ASN A 656 30.38 -18.31 -9.13
CA ASN A 656 30.27 -17.09 -8.34
C ASN A 656 28.99 -17.04 -7.46
N LEU A 657 28.24 -18.17 -7.38
CA LEU A 657 26.99 -18.31 -6.64
C LEU A 657 25.87 -17.37 -7.11
N ASP A 658 25.97 -16.80 -8.32
CA ASP A 658 24.92 -16.02 -8.95
C ASP A 658 23.95 -16.94 -9.71
N PHE A 659 23.08 -17.60 -8.94
CA PHE A 659 22.15 -18.58 -9.48
C PHE A 659 21.06 -17.96 -10.38
N LEU A 660 20.75 -16.67 -10.21
CA LEU A 660 19.77 -15.98 -11.06
C LEU A 660 20.34 -15.79 -12.47
N GLN A 661 21.57 -15.33 -12.58
CA GLN A 661 22.26 -15.13 -13.84
C GLN A 661 22.60 -16.45 -14.52
N ALA A 662 22.97 -17.48 -13.72
CA ALA A 662 23.16 -18.84 -14.22
C ALA A 662 21.87 -19.44 -14.82
N ALA A 663 20.72 -19.19 -14.22
CA ALA A 663 19.41 -19.61 -14.74
C ALA A 663 19.08 -18.89 -16.07
N GLN A 664 19.31 -17.59 -16.17
CA GLN A 664 19.10 -16.84 -17.42
C GLN A 664 19.97 -17.37 -18.57
N TYR A 665 21.25 -17.63 -18.31
CA TYR A 665 22.15 -18.23 -19.31
C TYR A 665 21.72 -19.65 -19.70
N ARG A 666 21.21 -20.46 -18.76
CA ARG A 666 20.66 -21.77 -19.07
C ARG A 666 19.46 -21.69 -20.03
N ASP A 667 18.53 -20.76 -19.74
CA ASP A 667 17.33 -20.57 -20.55
C ASP A 667 17.70 -20.06 -21.96
N GLU A 668 18.72 -19.20 -22.07
CA GLU A 668 19.26 -18.77 -23.36
C GLU A 668 19.95 -19.92 -24.12
N ILE A 669 20.69 -20.80 -23.45
CA ILE A 669 21.29 -21.99 -24.05
C ILE A 669 20.19 -22.90 -24.63
N LEU A 670 19.11 -23.16 -23.91
CA LEU A 670 17.98 -23.97 -24.36
C LEU A 670 17.36 -23.37 -25.63
N ARG A 671 17.21 -22.03 -25.66
CA ARG A 671 16.68 -21.29 -26.80
C ARG A 671 17.58 -21.40 -28.05
N LEU A 672 18.89 -21.23 -27.88
CA LEU A 672 19.88 -21.35 -28.96
C LEU A 672 19.97 -22.80 -29.49
N GLN A 673 19.81 -23.79 -28.59
CA GLN A 673 19.79 -25.23 -28.98
C GLN A 673 18.54 -25.56 -29.79
N ALA A 674 17.38 -25.08 -29.40
CA ALA A 674 16.13 -25.28 -30.14
C ALA A 674 16.21 -24.69 -31.56
N GLU A 675 16.85 -23.52 -31.73
CA GLU A 675 17.04 -22.91 -33.05
C GLU A 675 18.12 -23.66 -33.87
N LEU A 676 19.14 -24.24 -33.23
CA LEU A 676 20.15 -25.07 -33.88
C LEU A 676 19.56 -26.38 -34.42
N GLU A 677 18.60 -26.98 -33.71
CA GLU A 677 17.88 -28.19 -34.12
C GLU A 677 16.94 -27.95 -35.32
N GLN A 678 16.43 -26.73 -35.49
CA GLN A 678 15.57 -26.34 -36.60
C GLN A 678 16.33 -26.04 -37.90
N LYS A 679 17.67 -25.85 -37.82
CA LYS A 679 18.59 -25.58 -38.97
C LYS A 679 19.45 -26.79 -39.33
#